data_66f5a489cca4a65a0c7afccc3dd66ea1
#
_entry.id   66f5a489cca4a65a0c7afccc3dd66ea1
#
_cell.length_a   1.000
_cell.length_b   1.000
_cell.length_c   1.000
_cell.angle_alpha   90.00
_cell.angle_beta   90.00
_cell.angle_gamma   90.00
#
_symmetry.space_group_name_H-M   'P 1'
#
loop_
_entity.id
_entity.type
_entity.pdbx_description
1 polymer ?
#
loop_
_entity_poly.entity_id
_entity_poly.type
_entity_poly.pdbx_seq_one_letter_code
_entity_poly.pdbx_strand_id
1 'polypeptide(L)'
;MGQNSIVIKGAREHNLKNVDLEIPRDKLVVITGLSGSGKSSLAFDTMYAEGQRRYVESLSSYARMFLGQMSKPDLDSIDGLSPAVSIDQKTTSRNPRSTVGTTTEIYDYLRLLFARVGVPHCPECGRVIKKQTTDQVTDDILALAEGESTKAIIMAPVVAGRKGEFTKLFADLTKEGFSRVRIDGEIVKLTGEPITLNKKIKHFIDVVVDRVVLKASATTRIAESVENATKLAEGRVLVQVLGPDGKPQGDAGGKSSGATGGLGAGEHLFSLALACPEHGHSMDELQPRDFSFNAPYGACPDCLGIGSREEVDPSLVIPDPSLTLNEGVIAPFRTGNYYPQVIKAVAKHVGTTADTPWEDMPKKAQDAIMKGLGKEKVRVDYVTVDKRETYWYIEWEGVLAAVMHRYQEAQTDSQRERLEQYFATVPCNTCGGKRLKPEILAVTVGGKSIYDVTEMSAVDSLSFFSGLSFTGQAERIAGPIVKEIKARLKFLVDVGLDYLTLDRATATLSGGEAQRIRLATQIGAGLMGVLYILDEPSIGLHQRDNERLIATLEHLRDLGNTVIVVEHDEDTIRAADFVVDMGPGAGERGGEVVAAGTPAEIMGATGSLTADYLSGRRKIEVPKTRRHPKRGSIKMTGAKENNLKNVTLEVPIGTFTVITGVSGSGKSSLITDTLAPALANRVNHAHRRTGAYRKITGVENIDKVINIDQSPIGRTPRSNPATYIGLWDDIRALFASTTESKARGYAPGRFSFNVSGGRCEACKGDGQIKIEMHFLPDVYVPCEVCGGQRYNRETLQVTYRGKNIAEVLDMTVEDALVFFENIPGIKRKLQTLYDVGLGYIRLGQSATTLSGGEAQRVKLASELQKRSTGKTFYILDEPTTGLHFEDVRQLLVVLQRLVDAGNTVLVIEHNLDVIKSADHIVDLGPEGGERGGTIVAKGTPEQVAKVPESHTGEFLKKML
;
A
#
# COMPACT_ATOMS: atom_id res chain seq x y z
N MET A 1 8.08 -30.35 -35.56
CA MET A 1 8.45 -28.93 -35.82
C MET A 1 7.41 -28.11 -35.07
N GLY A 2 7.82 -27.31 -34.11
CA GLY A 2 6.87 -26.45 -33.37
C GLY A 2 6.27 -25.44 -34.33
N GLN A 3 5.00 -25.09 -34.11
CA GLN A 3 4.31 -24.04 -34.84
C GLN A 3 5.00 -22.71 -34.56
N ASN A 4 5.47 -21.98 -35.57
CA ASN A 4 6.25 -20.73 -35.41
C ASN A 4 5.35 -19.51 -35.15
N SER A 5 4.04 -19.70 -35.13
CA SER A 5 3.04 -18.63 -34.95
C SER A 5 1.88 -19.06 -34.04
N ILE A 6 1.25 -18.09 -33.41
CA ILE A 6 -0.06 -18.21 -32.75
C ILE A 6 -1.10 -17.79 -33.77
N VAL A 7 -2.01 -18.70 -34.11
CA VAL A 7 -3.07 -18.48 -35.11
C VAL A 7 -4.40 -18.40 -34.40
N ILE A 8 -5.05 -17.24 -34.47
CA ILE A 8 -6.37 -16.96 -33.90
C ILE A 8 -7.38 -16.95 -35.04
N LYS A 9 -8.52 -17.63 -34.87
CA LYS A 9 -9.63 -17.63 -35.84
C LYS A 9 -10.94 -17.33 -35.14
N GLY A 10 -11.66 -16.38 -35.69
CA GLY A 10 -13.04 -16.08 -35.33
C GLY A 10 -13.17 -15.54 -33.89
N ALA A 11 -12.27 -14.71 -33.38
CA ALA A 11 -12.42 -14.14 -32.05
C ALA A 11 -13.56 -13.11 -32.01
N ARG A 12 -14.52 -13.31 -31.07
CA ARG A 12 -15.74 -12.50 -30.93
C ARG A 12 -16.02 -12.02 -29.52
N GLU A 13 -15.02 -12.12 -28.63
CA GLU A 13 -15.18 -11.70 -27.23
C GLU A 13 -15.46 -10.20 -27.15
N HIS A 14 -16.44 -9.79 -26.37
CA HIS A 14 -16.90 -8.42 -26.18
C HIS A 14 -17.22 -7.69 -27.49
N ASN A 15 -16.37 -6.75 -27.92
CA ASN A 15 -16.54 -5.94 -29.13
C ASN A 15 -15.76 -6.47 -30.35
N LEU A 16 -15.07 -7.60 -30.24
CA LEU A 16 -14.30 -8.16 -31.34
C LEU A 16 -15.22 -8.65 -32.45
N LYS A 17 -14.86 -8.32 -33.70
CA LYS A 17 -15.69 -8.61 -34.91
C LYS A 17 -15.09 -9.75 -35.72
N ASN A 18 -15.18 -10.98 -35.18
CA ASN A 18 -14.71 -12.19 -35.84
C ASN A 18 -13.26 -12.06 -36.33
N VAL A 19 -12.37 -11.73 -35.39
CA VAL A 19 -10.98 -11.42 -35.71
C VAL A 19 -10.19 -12.67 -36.04
N ASP A 20 -9.56 -12.68 -37.22
CA ASP A 20 -8.54 -13.65 -37.64
C ASP A 20 -7.17 -12.97 -37.60
N LEU A 21 -6.20 -13.60 -36.91
CA LEU A 21 -4.88 -12.99 -36.71
C LEU A 21 -3.81 -14.07 -36.57
N GLU A 22 -2.65 -13.83 -37.17
CA GLU A 22 -1.46 -14.65 -37.00
C GLU A 22 -0.35 -13.81 -36.32
N ILE A 23 0.14 -14.27 -35.17
CA ILE A 23 1.16 -13.58 -34.38
C ILE A 23 2.41 -14.47 -34.33
N PRO A 24 3.62 -13.94 -34.63
CA PRO A 24 4.86 -14.70 -34.54
C PRO A 24 5.19 -15.04 -33.07
N ARG A 25 5.72 -16.26 -32.84
CA ARG A 25 6.19 -16.69 -31.52
C ARG A 25 7.63 -16.22 -31.28
N ASP A 26 8.02 -16.21 -29.99
CA ASP A 26 9.35 -15.83 -29.51
C ASP A 26 9.75 -14.41 -29.98
N LYS A 27 8.75 -13.52 -29.96
CA LYS A 27 8.81 -12.13 -30.38
C LYS A 27 8.21 -11.20 -29.34
N LEU A 28 8.66 -9.93 -29.35
CA LEU A 28 8.00 -8.83 -28.66
C LEU A 28 6.89 -8.28 -29.58
N VAL A 29 5.64 -8.50 -29.16
CA VAL A 29 4.45 -8.12 -29.92
C VAL A 29 3.73 -7.00 -29.17
N VAL A 30 3.45 -5.90 -29.83
CA VAL A 30 2.65 -4.82 -29.25
C VAL A 30 1.27 -4.78 -29.86
N ILE A 31 0.21 -4.83 -29.01
CA ILE A 31 -1.17 -4.60 -29.42
C ILE A 31 -1.54 -3.15 -29.03
N THR A 32 -1.82 -2.33 -30.04
CA THR A 32 -2.12 -0.91 -29.88
C THR A 32 -3.45 -0.50 -30.52
N GLY A 33 -3.84 0.75 -30.46
CA GLY A 33 -5.08 1.32 -31.01
C GLY A 33 -5.84 2.18 -30.02
N LEU A 34 -6.93 2.79 -30.40
CA LEU A 34 -7.75 3.68 -29.57
C LEU A 34 -8.21 3.03 -28.26
N SER A 35 -8.48 3.84 -27.23
CA SER A 35 -9.12 3.35 -26.00
C SER A 35 -10.49 2.75 -26.33
N GLY A 36 -10.78 1.52 -25.84
CA GLY A 36 -12.00 0.80 -26.16
C GLY A 36 -12.03 0.14 -27.56
N SER A 37 -10.92 0.03 -28.28
CA SER A 37 -10.87 -0.62 -29.62
C SER A 37 -10.87 -2.17 -29.56
N GLY A 38 -10.80 -2.79 -28.38
CA GLY A 38 -10.81 -4.26 -28.23
C GLY A 38 -9.44 -4.87 -27.93
N LYS A 39 -8.40 -4.08 -27.66
CA LYS A 39 -7.03 -4.55 -27.32
C LYS A 39 -7.00 -5.55 -26.17
N SER A 40 -7.59 -5.16 -25.03
CA SER A 40 -7.62 -6.01 -23.85
C SER A 40 -8.51 -7.23 -24.06
N SER A 41 -9.60 -7.10 -24.82
CA SER A 41 -10.47 -8.24 -25.20
C SER A 41 -9.71 -9.28 -26.01
N LEU A 42 -8.81 -8.86 -26.93
CA LEU A 42 -7.98 -9.77 -27.69
C LEU A 42 -6.87 -10.40 -26.82
N ALA A 43 -6.12 -9.56 -26.08
CA ALA A 43 -4.94 -10.01 -25.31
C ALA A 43 -5.34 -10.84 -24.09
N PHE A 44 -6.25 -10.32 -23.25
CA PHE A 44 -6.59 -10.91 -21.95
C PHE A 44 -7.81 -11.82 -22.02
N ASP A 45 -8.94 -11.31 -22.53
CA ASP A 45 -10.19 -12.05 -22.48
C ASP A 45 -10.24 -13.19 -23.53
N THR A 46 -9.37 -13.14 -24.56
CA THR A 46 -9.26 -14.18 -25.58
C THR A 46 -7.99 -15.02 -25.41
N MET A 47 -6.78 -14.44 -25.63
CA MET A 47 -5.53 -15.21 -25.67
C MET A 47 -5.12 -15.73 -24.29
N TYR A 48 -5.08 -14.88 -23.28
CA TYR A 48 -4.72 -15.30 -21.93
C TYR A 48 -5.75 -16.26 -21.35
N ALA A 49 -7.03 -15.93 -21.46
CA ALA A 49 -8.12 -16.77 -20.94
C ALA A 49 -8.10 -18.18 -21.53
N GLU A 50 -7.91 -18.33 -22.84
CA GLU A 50 -7.80 -19.63 -23.48
C GLU A 50 -6.50 -20.36 -23.11
N GLY A 51 -5.37 -19.66 -23.04
CA GLY A 51 -4.10 -20.23 -22.60
C GLY A 51 -4.17 -20.78 -21.19
N GLN A 52 -4.75 -20.03 -20.27
CA GLN A 52 -4.95 -20.43 -18.89
C GLN A 52 -5.97 -21.57 -18.77
N ARG A 53 -7.08 -21.51 -19.52
CA ARG A 53 -8.07 -22.59 -19.54
C ARG A 53 -7.44 -23.93 -19.95
N ARG A 54 -6.66 -23.96 -21.04
CA ARG A 54 -5.95 -25.18 -21.49
C ARG A 54 -4.94 -25.68 -20.47
N TYR A 55 -4.21 -24.75 -19.81
CA TYR A 55 -3.29 -25.13 -18.75
C TYR A 55 -4.03 -25.77 -17.56
N VAL A 56 -5.12 -25.17 -17.09
CA VAL A 56 -5.94 -25.72 -16.00
C VAL A 56 -6.55 -27.06 -16.39
N GLU A 57 -7.02 -27.23 -17.64
CA GLU A 57 -7.54 -28.51 -18.12
C GLU A 57 -6.50 -29.63 -18.18
N SER A 58 -5.23 -29.28 -18.35
CA SER A 58 -4.11 -30.25 -18.33
C SER A 58 -3.79 -30.77 -16.92
N LEU A 59 -4.26 -30.08 -15.86
CA LEU A 59 -4.02 -30.46 -14.47
C LEU A 59 -4.92 -31.62 -14.02
N SER A 60 -4.55 -32.23 -12.87
CA SER A 60 -5.34 -33.31 -12.27
C SER A 60 -6.76 -32.86 -11.93
N SER A 61 -7.73 -33.79 -11.91
CA SER A 61 -9.12 -33.50 -11.55
C SER A 61 -9.25 -32.86 -10.15
N TYR A 62 -8.36 -33.21 -9.23
CA TYR A 62 -8.30 -32.61 -7.91
C TYR A 62 -7.87 -31.14 -7.96
N ALA A 63 -6.84 -30.79 -8.70
CA ALA A 63 -6.39 -29.41 -8.86
C ALA A 63 -7.45 -28.54 -9.56
N ARG A 64 -8.15 -29.10 -10.58
CA ARG A 64 -9.24 -28.41 -11.27
C ARG A 64 -10.43 -28.07 -10.35
N MET A 65 -10.70 -28.92 -9.35
CA MET A 65 -11.78 -28.67 -8.38
C MET A 65 -11.51 -27.43 -7.52
N PHE A 66 -10.25 -27.10 -7.25
CA PHE A 66 -9.85 -25.89 -6.51
C PHE A 66 -9.75 -24.65 -7.38
N LEU A 67 -9.35 -24.79 -8.66
CA LEU A 67 -9.14 -23.65 -9.56
C LEU A 67 -10.44 -23.20 -10.29
N GLY A 68 -11.49 -23.98 -10.19
CA GLY A 68 -12.77 -23.71 -10.85
C GLY A 68 -12.76 -24.04 -12.36
N GLN A 69 -13.94 -24.09 -12.95
CA GLN A 69 -14.09 -24.19 -14.41
C GLN A 69 -14.03 -22.80 -15.02
N MET A 70 -13.08 -22.57 -15.92
CA MET A 70 -13.03 -21.33 -16.70
C MET A 70 -13.95 -21.44 -17.91
N SER A 71 -14.72 -20.40 -18.20
CA SER A 71 -15.52 -20.32 -19.42
C SER A 71 -14.61 -20.29 -20.65
N LYS A 72 -15.00 -20.98 -21.72
CA LYS A 72 -14.29 -20.87 -22.99
C LYS A 72 -14.57 -19.50 -23.60
N PRO A 73 -13.55 -18.74 -24.03
CA PRO A 73 -13.76 -17.49 -24.77
C PRO A 73 -14.52 -17.73 -26.08
N ASP A 74 -15.26 -16.74 -26.54
CA ASP A 74 -15.98 -16.82 -27.82
C ASP A 74 -15.01 -16.67 -29.00
N LEU A 75 -14.56 -17.82 -29.50
CA LEU A 75 -13.66 -17.95 -30.65
C LEU A 75 -13.85 -19.31 -31.33
N ASP A 76 -13.52 -19.39 -32.61
CA ASP A 76 -13.55 -20.66 -33.35
C ASP A 76 -12.37 -21.54 -32.96
N SER A 77 -11.14 -21.06 -33.12
CA SER A 77 -9.93 -21.77 -32.68
C SER A 77 -8.78 -20.83 -32.40
N ILE A 78 -7.86 -21.30 -31.57
CA ILE A 78 -6.55 -20.69 -31.39
C ILE A 78 -5.49 -21.77 -31.27
N ASP A 79 -4.47 -21.72 -32.12
CA ASP A 79 -3.39 -22.70 -32.20
C ASP A 79 -2.06 -22.05 -31.86
N GLY A 80 -1.07 -22.85 -31.42
CA GLY A 80 0.29 -22.38 -31.09
C GLY A 80 0.46 -21.69 -29.75
N LEU A 81 -0.58 -21.68 -28.86
CA LEU A 81 -0.45 -21.08 -27.53
C LEU A 81 0.54 -21.85 -26.64
N SER A 82 1.40 -21.10 -25.98
CA SER A 82 2.22 -21.56 -24.84
C SER A 82 1.45 -21.34 -23.51
N PRO A 83 1.91 -21.93 -22.38
CA PRO A 83 1.41 -21.56 -21.06
C PRO A 83 1.47 -20.04 -20.89
N ALA A 84 0.34 -19.43 -20.50
CA ALA A 84 0.20 -17.99 -20.47
C ALA A 84 0.31 -17.43 -19.03
N VAL A 85 1.04 -16.34 -18.88
CA VAL A 85 1.18 -15.56 -17.63
C VAL A 85 0.71 -14.14 -17.90
N SER A 86 -0.25 -13.67 -17.10
CA SER A 86 -0.75 -12.29 -17.17
C SER A 86 -0.10 -11.41 -16.11
N ILE A 87 0.29 -10.22 -16.52
CA ILE A 87 0.81 -9.17 -15.64
C ILE A 87 -0.07 -7.93 -15.81
N ASP A 88 -1.21 -7.94 -15.11
CA ASP A 88 -2.21 -6.87 -15.15
C ASP A 88 -1.97 -5.77 -14.10
N GLN A 89 -2.66 -4.65 -14.24
CA GLN A 89 -2.54 -3.48 -13.37
C GLN A 89 -3.46 -3.55 -12.12
N LYS A 90 -4.51 -4.37 -12.16
CA LYS A 90 -5.68 -4.23 -11.26
C LYS A 90 -5.52 -4.74 -9.82
N THR A 91 -4.45 -5.42 -9.45
CA THR A 91 -4.37 -6.10 -8.15
C THR A 91 -3.21 -5.65 -7.28
N THR A 92 -3.33 -4.49 -6.62
CA THR A 92 -2.53 -4.21 -5.43
C THR A 92 -3.12 -4.99 -4.25
N SER A 93 -2.31 -5.82 -3.62
CA SER A 93 -2.70 -6.52 -2.39
C SER A 93 -3.01 -5.48 -1.29
N ARG A 94 -4.22 -5.51 -0.75
CA ARG A 94 -4.60 -4.67 0.40
C ARG A 94 -4.15 -5.25 1.74
N ASN A 95 -3.42 -6.35 1.72
CA ASN A 95 -2.93 -6.96 2.95
C ASN A 95 -1.81 -6.08 3.55
N PRO A 96 -1.98 -5.52 4.76
CA PRO A 96 -0.99 -4.63 5.38
C PRO A 96 0.33 -5.35 5.73
N ARG A 97 0.35 -6.67 5.69
CA ARG A 97 1.54 -7.49 5.90
C ARG A 97 2.34 -7.78 4.64
N SER A 98 1.79 -7.50 3.46
CA SER A 98 2.52 -7.63 2.20
C SER A 98 3.48 -6.47 2.00
N THR A 99 4.75 -6.78 1.73
CA THR A 99 5.80 -5.79 1.42
C THR A 99 6.46 -6.12 0.10
N VAL A 100 7.22 -5.18 -0.46
CA VAL A 100 8.05 -5.43 -1.65
C VAL A 100 8.93 -6.66 -1.44
N GLY A 101 9.62 -6.76 -0.30
CA GLY A 101 10.49 -7.88 0.01
C GLY A 101 9.77 -9.24 0.07
N THR A 102 8.52 -9.29 0.57
CA THR A 102 7.75 -10.54 0.59
C THR A 102 7.18 -10.91 -0.77
N THR A 103 6.77 -9.92 -1.56
CA THR A 103 6.21 -10.15 -2.91
C THR A 103 7.27 -10.61 -3.90
N THR A 104 8.52 -10.15 -3.73
CA THR A 104 9.68 -10.56 -4.56
C THR A 104 10.39 -11.79 -4.03
N GLU A 105 9.91 -12.41 -2.95
CA GLU A 105 10.52 -13.53 -2.24
C GLU A 105 11.91 -13.21 -1.64
N ILE A 106 12.44 -12.01 -1.81
CA ILE A 106 13.74 -11.59 -1.25
C ILE A 106 13.73 -11.76 0.27
N TYR A 107 12.62 -11.44 0.93
CA TYR A 107 12.48 -11.57 2.37
C TYR A 107 12.61 -13.02 2.86
N ASP A 108 12.22 -14.01 2.07
CA ASP A 108 12.35 -15.41 2.42
C ASP A 108 13.83 -15.86 2.41
N TYR A 109 14.60 -15.38 1.44
CA TYR A 109 16.04 -15.59 1.43
C TYR A 109 16.75 -14.82 2.55
N LEU A 110 16.30 -13.60 2.89
CA LEU A 110 16.84 -12.85 4.03
C LEU A 110 16.63 -13.62 5.34
N ARG A 111 15.42 -14.13 5.59
CA ARG A 111 15.12 -14.93 6.79
C ARG A 111 16.04 -16.15 6.89
N LEU A 112 16.28 -16.83 5.76
CA LEU A 112 17.19 -17.98 5.71
C LEU A 112 18.63 -17.55 6.00
N LEU A 113 19.09 -16.46 5.40
CA LEU A 113 20.46 -15.94 5.59
C LEU A 113 20.68 -15.56 7.06
N PHE A 114 19.80 -14.76 7.65
CA PHE A 114 19.92 -14.30 9.03
C PHE A 114 19.85 -15.46 10.05
N ALA A 115 19.01 -16.47 9.78
CA ALA A 115 18.93 -17.65 10.64
C ALA A 115 20.18 -18.52 10.59
N ARG A 116 20.91 -18.56 9.47
CA ARG A 116 22.05 -19.48 9.28
C ARG A 116 23.40 -18.85 9.55
N VAL A 117 23.59 -17.58 9.23
CA VAL A 117 24.88 -16.87 9.37
C VAL A 117 24.78 -15.59 10.17
N GLY A 118 23.61 -15.26 10.69
CA GLY A 118 23.40 -14.09 11.53
C GLY A 118 24.11 -14.19 12.87
N VAL A 119 24.69 -13.08 13.32
CA VAL A 119 25.36 -12.95 14.60
C VAL A 119 24.40 -12.30 15.59
N PRO A 120 23.95 -13.03 16.63
CA PRO A 120 23.05 -12.48 17.63
C PRO A 120 23.78 -11.55 18.60
N HIS A 121 23.11 -10.46 18.97
CA HIS A 121 23.59 -9.48 19.95
C HIS A 121 22.55 -9.30 21.06
N CYS A 122 23.00 -8.85 22.22
CA CYS A 122 22.10 -8.46 23.29
C CYS A 122 21.35 -7.18 22.89
N PRO A 123 20.02 -7.14 22.97
CA PRO A 123 19.25 -5.95 22.59
C PRO A 123 19.52 -4.73 23.51
N GLU A 124 20.03 -4.93 24.73
CA GLU A 124 20.32 -3.85 25.68
C GLU A 124 21.77 -3.33 25.62
N CYS A 125 22.76 -4.23 25.62
CA CYS A 125 24.19 -3.82 25.64
C CYS A 125 24.93 -3.95 24.31
N GLY A 126 24.28 -4.53 23.27
CA GLY A 126 24.89 -4.73 21.95
C GLY A 126 26.01 -5.77 21.88
N ARG A 127 26.33 -6.46 22.98
CA ARG A 127 27.38 -7.48 23.01
C ARG A 127 26.98 -8.69 22.19
N VAL A 128 27.93 -9.26 21.45
CA VAL A 128 27.70 -10.51 20.70
C VAL A 128 27.38 -11.67 21.67
N ILE A 129 26.29 -12.37 21.38
CA ILE A 129 25.88 -13.56 22.13
C ILE A 129 26.43 -14.78 21.38
N LYS A 130 27.31 -15.54 22.02
CA LYS A 130 27.88 -16.77 21.45
C LYS A 130 27.41 -17.97 22.24
N LYS A 131 27.20 -19.09 21.56
CA LYS A 131 27.06 -20.40 22.19
C LYS A 131 28.40 -20.83 22.73
N GLN A 132 28.49 -21.09 24.04
CA GLN A 132 29.70 -21.60 24.66
C GLN A 132 29.66 -23.12 24.72
N THR A 133 30.85 -23.77 24.61
CA THR A 133 31.00 -25.19 24.90
C THR A 133 31.24 -25.40 26.40
N THR A 134 31.01 -26.63 26.90
CA THR A 134 31.32 -26.98 28.30
C THR A 134 32.78 -26.68 28.65
N ASP A 135 33.69 -26.96 27.73
CA ASP A 135 35.13 -26.69 27.91
C ASP A 135 35.42 -25.18 28.00
N GLN A 136 34.81 -24.37 27.12
CA GLN A 136 34.95 -22.91 27.16
C GLN A 136 34.40 -22.31 28.45
N VAL A 137 33.21 -22.76 28.89
CA VAL A 137 32.62 -22.33 30.18
C VAL A 137 33.54 -22.74 31.34
N THR A 138 34.13 -23.93 31.28
CA THR A 138 35.05 -24.40 32.30
C THR A 138 36.31 -23.52 32.33
N ASP A 139 36.88 -23.18 31.19
CA ASP A 139 38.05 -22.29 31.07
C ASP A 139 37.73 -20.87 31.56
N ASP A 140 36.58 -20.33 31.19
CA ASP A 140 36.10 -19.02 31.65
C ASP A 140 35.93 -19.00 33.18
N ILE A 141 35.36 -20.09 33.78
CA ILE A 141 35.21 -20.23 35.23
C ILE A 141 36.57 -20.26 35.92
N LEU A 142 37.55 -20.98 35.35
CA LEU A 142 38.92 -21.01 35.86
C LEU A 142 39.57 -19.65 35.77
N ALA A 143 39.31 -18.86 34.73
CA ALA A 143 39.83 -17.51 34.57
C ALA A 143 39.33 -16.50 35.61
N LEU A 144 38.20 -16.81 36.34
CA LEU A 144 37.72 -16.02 37.46
C LEU A 144 38.59 -16.14 38.73
N ALA A 145 39.61 -17.00 38.75
CA ALA A 145 40.50 -17.18 39.87
C ALA A 145 41.44 -15.99 40.01
N GLU A 146 41.32 -15.21 41.08
CA GLU A 146 42.28 -14.14 41.45
C GLU A 146 43.47 -14.62 42.27
N GLY A 147 43.52 -15.92 42.63
CA GLY A 147 44.62 -16.53 43.40
C GLY A 147 44.38 -18.04 43.62
N GLU A 148 45.41 -18.76 44.16
CA GLU A 148 45.39 -20.22 44.32
C GLU A 148 44.29 -20.78 45.25
N SER A 149 43.61 -19.95 46.03
CA SER A 149 42.59 -20.37 47.02
C SER A 149 41.21 -19.74 46.73
N THR A 150 40.98 -19.15 45.56
CA THR A 150 39.68 -18.60 45.17
C THR A 150 38.59 -19.69 45.18
N LYS A 151 37.56 -19.51 45.98
CA LYS A 151 36.42 -20.47 46.10
C LYS A 151 35.25 -20.01 45.26
N ALA A 152 34.54 -20.95 44.65
CA ALA A 152 33.32 -20.66 43.92
C ALA A 152 32.20 -21.67 44.24
N ILE A 153 30.95 -21.24 44.11
CA ILE A 153 29.77 -22.07 44.18
C ILE A 153 29.21 -22.19 42.75
N ILE A 154 29.10 -23.41 42.25
CA ILE A 154 28.49 -23.68 40.93
C ILE A 154 27.04 -24.05 41.20
N MET A 155 26.13 -23.33 40.54
CA MET A 155 24.68 -23.47 40.74
C MET A 155 23.94 -23.60 39.40
N ALA A 156 22.81 -24.28 39.46
CA ALA A 156 21.87 -24.42 38.33
C ALA A 156 20.61 -23.55 38.59
N PRO A 157 20.39 -22.47 37.79
CA PRO A 157 19.21 -21.61 37.96
C PRO A 157 17.95 -22.25 37.36
N VAL A 158 17.21 -23.03 38.16
CA VAL A 158 16.05 -23.82 37.72
C VAL A 158 14.73 -23.02 37.69
N VAL A 159 14.59 -21.99 38.53
CA VAL A 159 13.42 -21.11 38.56
C VAL A 159 13.87 -19.67 38.58
N ALA A 160 13.45 -18.89 37.56
CA ALA A 160 13.73 -17.48 37.45
C ALA A 160 12.42 -16.67 37.43
N GLY A 161 12.11 -15.97 38.53
CA GLY A 161 10.99 -15.04 38.62
C GLY A 161 9.59 -15.64 38.41
N ARG A 162 9.39 -16.91 38.75
CA ARG A 162 8.10 -17.62 38.63
C ARG A 162 7.35 -17.69 39.93
N LYS A 163 6.00 -17.56 39.89
CA LYS A 163 5.12 -17.75 41.04
C LYS A 163 4.82 -19.24 41.22
N GLY A 164 4.79 -19.73 42.46
CA GLY A 164 4.47 -21.13 42.78
C GLY A 164 5.00 -21.55 44.13
N GLU A 165 4.53 -22.70 44.65
CA GLU A 165 5.01 -23.31 45.89
C GLU A 165 6.21 -24.23 45.68
N PHE A 166 6.44 -24.73 44.47
CA PHE A 166 7.57 -25.56 44.01
C PHE A 166 7.85 -26.82 44.85
N THR A 167 6.87 -27.30 45.60
CA THR A 167 7.02 -28.48 46.50
C THR A 167 7.46 -29.74 45.76
N LYS A 168 6.92 -29.97 44.54
CA LYS A 168 7.32 -31.11 43.71
C LYS A 168 8.77 -31.00 43.27
N LEU A 169 9.23 -29.78 42.85
CA LEU A 169 10.62 -29.52 42.47
C LEU A 169 11.58 -29.89 43.60
N PHE A 170 11.29 -29.45 44.84
CA PHE A 170 12.17 -29.74 45.96
C PHE A 170 12.20 -31.24 46.29
N ALA A 171 11.05 -31.94 46.15
CA ALA A 171 11.00 -33.39 46.36
C ALA A 171 11.81 -34.15 45.29
N ASP A 172 11.74 -33.73 44.03
CA ASP A 172 12.49 -34.33 42.94
C ASP A 172 14.01 -34.09 43.10
N LEU A 173 14.42 -32.88 43.43
CA LEU A 173 15.82 -32.53 43.68
C LEU A 173 16.42 -33.31 44.88
N THR A 174 15.61 -33.55 45.92
CA THR A 174 16.02 -34.38 47.06
C THR A 174 16.23 -35.83 46.66
N LYS A 175 15.38 -36.40 45.81
CA LYS A 175 15.53 -37.77 45.28
C LYS A 175 16.77 -37.90 44.38
N GLU A 176 17.11 -36.85 43.61
CA GLU A 176 18.30 -36.82 42.78
C GLU A 176 19.60 -36.61 43.59
N GLY A 177 19.51 -36.39 44.89
CA GLY A 177 20.66 -36.34 45.82
C GLY A 177 21.21 -34.95 46.04
N PHE A 178 20.53 -33.89 45.59
CA PHE A 178 20.98 -32.52 45.89
C PHE A 178 20.69 -32.17 47.35
N SER A 179 21.67 -31.57 48.02
CA SER A 179 21.60 -31.29 49.46
C SER A 179 21.28 -29.84 49.78
N ARG A 180 21.36 -28.93 48.83
CA ARG A 180 21.19 -27.48 49.04
C ARG A 180 20.59 -26.82 47.81
N VAL A 181 19.72 -25.85 48.07
CA VAL A 181 19.20 -24.90 47.08
C VAL A 181 19.38 -23.47 47.58
N ARG A 182 19.52 -22.53 46.68
CA ARG A 182 19.44 -21.11 47.01
C ARG A 182 18.03 -20.62 46.62
N ILE A 183 17.30 -20.06 47.56
CA ILE A 183 15.96 -19.51 47.35
C ILE A 183 15.98 -18.04 47.66
N ASP A 184 15.60 -17.22 46.70
CA ASP A 184 15.55 -15.75 46.80
C ASP A 184 16.84 -15.13 47.40
N GLY A 185 18.00 -15.74 47.10
CA GLY A 185 19.34 -15.33 47.54
C GLY A 185 19.86 -16.06 48.80
N GLU A 186 19.04 -16.82 49.55
CA GLU A 186 19.45 -17.56 50.75
C GLU A 186 19.63 -19.06 50.46
N ILE A 187 20.79 -19.61 50.97
CA ILE A 187 21.08 -21.05 50.77
C ILE A 187 20.38 -21.85 51.87
N VAL A 188 19.44 -22.68 51.44
CA VAL A 188 18.65 -23.56 52.31
C VAL A 188 19.06 -25.03 52.10
N LYS A 189 19.13 -25.82 53.17
CA LYS A 189 19.38 -27.27 53.08
C LYS A 189 18.10 -28.02 52.76
N LEU A 190 18.17 -28.97 51.82
CA LEU A 190 17.11 -29.93 51.54
C LEU A 190 17.21 -31.09 52.57
N THR A 191 16.54 -30.94 53.70
CA THR A 191 16.60 -31.91 54.83
C THR A 191 15.46 -32.91 54.83
N GLY A 192 14.64 -32.93 53.77
CA GLY A 192 13.46 -33.81 53.70
C GLY A 192 12.19 -33.21 54.34
N GLU A 193 12.32 -32.11 55.05
CA GLU A 193 11.15 -31.32 55.51
C GLU A 193 10.56 -30.52 54.32
N PRO A 194 9.24 -30.39 54.21
CA PRO A 194 8.60 -29.69 53.10
C PRO A 194 8.88 -28.18 53.19
N ILE A 195 9.57 -27.68 52.18
CA ILE A 195 9.79 -26.23 51.99
C ILE A 195 8.53 -25.66 51.33
N THR A 196 7.87 -24.72 52.01
CA THR A 196 6.65 -24.10 51.50
C THR A 196 6.92 -22.64 51.17
N LEU A 197 6.77 -22.28 49.87
CA LEU A 197 6.94 -20.93 49.40
C LEU A 197 5.59 -20.22 49.17
N ASN A 198 5.61 -18.89 49.17
CA ASN A 198 4.39 -18.12 48.95
C ASN A 198 4.01 -18.10 47.46
N LYS A 199 2.91 -18.79 47.09
CA LYS A 199 2.44 -18.90 45.71
C LYS A 199 2.08 -17.57 45.01
N LYS A 200 1.99 -16.45 45.73
CA LYS A 200 1.55 -15.16 45.19
C LYS A 200 2.72 -14.28 44.73
N ILE A 201 3.94 -14.55 45.21
CA ILE A 201 5.15 -13.80 44.86
C ILE A 201 6.02 -14.58 43.88
N LYS A 202 6.90 -13.87 43.21
CA LYS A 202 7.87 -14.47 42.29
C LYS A 202 9.06 -14.97 43.10
N HIS A 203 9.54 -16.17 42.79
CA HIS A 203 10.69 -16.79 43.41
C HIS A 203 11.80 -17.06 42.40
N PHE A 204 13.04 -17.04 42.91
CA PHE A 204 14.26 -17.42 42.17
C PHE A 204 14.84 -18.63 42.93
N ILE A 205 15.08 -19.74 42.23
CA ILE A 205 15.56 -20.98 42.86
C ILE A 205 16.73 -21.50 42.05
N ASP A 206 17.91 -21.59 42.70
CA ASP A 206 19.14 -22.12 42.10
C ASP A 206 19.55 -23.38 42.92
N VAL A 207 19.83 -24.47 42.20
CA VAL A 207 20.32 -25.70 42.82
C VAL A 207 21.82 -25.59 43.00
N VAL A 208 22.33 -25.74 44.21
CA VAL A 208 23.79 -25.76 44.47
C VAL A 208 24.32 -27.13 44.05
N VAL A 209 25.04 -27.12 42.91
CA VAL A 209 25.64 -28.34 42.33
C VAL A 209 26.96 -28.68 42.99
N ASP A 210 27.88 -27.73 43.13
CA ASP A 210 29.18 -27.98 43.74
C ASP A 210 29.74 -26.70 44.39
N ARG A 211 30.70 -26.93 45.31
CA ARG A 211 31.56 -25.88 45.89
C ARG A 211 33.00 -26.23 45.64
N VAL A 212 33.68 -25.48 44.83
CA VAL A 212 35.02 -25.80 44.34
C VAL A 212 36.02 -24.70 44.63
N VAL A 213 37.31 -25.06 44.67
CA VAL A 213 38.41 -24.12 44.61
C VAL A 213 38.86 -24.04 43.16
N LEU A 214 38.88 -22.79 42.60
CA LEU A 214 39.27 -22.54 41.21
C LEU A 214 40.78 -22.69 41.05
N LYS A 215 41.25 -23.86 40.60
CA LYS A 215 42.65 -24.19 40.30
C LYS A 215 42.77 -25.17 39.15
N ALA A 216 43.84 -25.15 38.42
CA ALA A 216 44.05 -25.99 37.22
C ALA A 216 43.87 -27.51 37.50
N SER A 217 44.18 -27.98 38.74
CA SER A 217 43.94 -29.38 39.10
C SER A 217 42.49 -29.77 39.31
N ALA A 218 41.58 -28.82 39.32
CA ALA A 218 40.11 -29.03 39.50
C ALA A 218 39.31 -28.97 38.17
N THR A 219 39.98 -28.83 37.01
CA THR A 219 39.33 -28.70 35.70
C THR A 219 38.28 -29.77 35.43
N THR A 220 38.62 -31.05 35.60
CA THR A 220 37.66 -32.17 35.40
C THR A 220 36.45 -32.05 36.29
N ARG A 221 36.62 -31.73 37.56
CA ARG A 221 35.53 -31.56 38.54
C ARG A 221 34.65 -30.37 38.21
N ILE A 222 35.24 -29.27 37.75
CA ILE A 222 34.45 -28.09 37.31
C ILE A 222 33.65 -28.44 36.07
N ALA A 223 34.25 -29.14 35.08
CA ALA A 223 33.56 -29.56 33.86
C ALA A 223 32.37 -30.48 34.16
N GLU A 224 32.54 -31.46 35.06
CA GLU A 224 31.42 -32.32 35.52
C GLU A 224 30.35 -31.51 36.23
N SER A 225 30.72 -30.54 37.07
CA SER A 225 29.76 -29.68 37.74
C SER A 225 29.00 -28.76 36.81
N VAL A 226 29.67 -28.24 35.77
CA VAL A 226 29.07 -27.43 34.67
C VAL A 226 28.07 -28.29 33.89
N GLU A 227 28.50 -29.54 33.54
CA GLU A 227 27.62 -30.46 32.80
C GLU A 227 26.35 -30.81 33.63
N ASN A 228 26.47 -31.07 34.90
CA ASN A 228 25.32 -31.35 35.79
C ASN A 228 24.46 -30.11 35.97
N ALA A 229 25.04 -28.90 36.14
CA ALA A 229 24.28 -27.68 36.27
C ALA A 229 23.49 -27.36 34.99
N THR A 230 24.12 -27.52 33.83
CA THR A 230 23.50 -27.25 32.53
C THR A 230 22.40 -28.24 32.17
N LYS A 231 22.50 -29.52 32.59
CA LYS A 231 21.43 -30.50 32.44
C LYS A 231 20.20 -30.11 33.26
N LEU A 232 20.36 -29.59 34.48
CA LEU A 232 19.28 -29.16 35.35
C LEU A 232 18.61 -27.86 34.93
N ALA A 233 19.39 -26.92 34.42
CA ALA A 233 18.95 -25.56 34.14
C ALA A 233 18.93 -25.23 32.63
N GLU A 234 18.64 -26.21 31.78
CA GLU A 234 18.45 -26.03 30.33
C GLU A 234 19.62 -25.29 29.68
N GLY A 235 20.85 -25.71 29.98
CA GLY A 235 22.07 -25.16 29.41
C GLY A 235 22.66 -23.95 30.17
N ARG A 236 22.10 -23.53 31.30
CA ARG A 236 22.59 -22.41 32.11
C ARG A 236 23.36 -22.89 33.35
N VAL A 237 24.42 -22.15 33.70
CA VAL A 237 25.15 -22.36 34.95
C VAL A 237 25.49 -21.02 35.57
N LEU A 238 25.20 -20.87 36.86
CA LEU A 238 25.49 -19.69 37.65
C LEU A 238 26.67 -19.96 38.58
N VAL A 239 27.69 -19.14 38.50
CA VAL A 239 28.90 -19.28 39.35
C VAL A 239 29.00 -18.07 40.25
N GLN A 240 29.13 -18.30 41.54
CA GLN A 240 29.35 -17.26 42.54
C GLN A 240 30.75 -17.40 43.11
N VAL A 241 31.59 -16.39 42.85
CA VAL A 241 32.96 -16.31 43.39
C VAL A 241 32.90 -15.78 44.83
N LEU A 242 33.64 -16.44 45.73
CA LEU A 242 33.72 -16.09 47.12
C LEU A 242 35.08 -15.46 47.46
N GLY A 243 35.06 -14.39 48.21
CA GLY A 243 36.27 -13.78 48.77
C GLY A 243 36.95 -14.65 49.85
N PRO A 244 38.10 -14.23 50.31
CA PRO A 244 38.87 -14.95 51.37
C PRO A 244 38.08 -15.16 52.68
N ASP A 245 37.16 -14.25 52.99
CA ASP A 245 36.25 -14.29 54.12
C ASP A 245 35.04 -15.24 53.95
N GLY A 246 34.92 -15.88 52.79
CA GLY A 246 33.82 -16.78 52.40
C GLY A 246 32.52 -16.06 52.01
N LYS A 247 32.54 -14.74 51.86
CA LYS A 247 31.43 -13.95 51.39
C LYS A 247 31.53 -13.72 49.88
N PRO A 248 30.41 -13.43 49.17
CA PRO A 248 30.48 -13.06 47.76
C PRO A 248 31.44 -11.91 47.48
N GLN A 249 32.28 -12.04 46.45
CA GLN A 249 33.30 -11.06 46.08
C GLN A 249 32.64 -9.92 45.29
N GLY A 250 32.80 -8.65 45.70
CA GLY A 250 32.27 -7.46 45.04
C GLY A 250 31.64 -6.44 45.98
N ASP A 251 31.50 -5.20 45.51
CA ASP A 251 31.07 -4.06 46.34
C ASP A 251 29.62 -4.25 46.84
N ALA A 252 29.41 -4.04 48.13
CA ALA A 252 28.15 -4.19 48.83
C ALA A 252 27.08 -3.10 48.53
N GLY A 253 27.11 -2.50 47.34
CA GLY A 253 26.24 -1.42 46.94
C GLY A 253 24.90 -1.84 46.28
N GLY A 254 24.68 -3.12 45.97
CA GLY A 254 23.47 -3.65 45.39
C GLY A 254 22.75 -4.59 46.35
N LYS A 255 21.43 -4.40 46.56
CA LYS A 255 20.55 -5.35 47.23
C LYS A 255 20.78 -6.72 46.61
N SER A 256 20.98 -7.77 47.48
CA SER A 256 21.14 -9.16 47.02
C SER A 256 20.17 -9.50 45.93
N SER A 257 20.64 -9.87 44.75
CA SER A 257 19.89 -9.94 43.49
C SER A 257 18.98 -11.16 43.36
N GLY A 258 18.90 -12.01 44.35
CA GLY A 258 17.92 -13.10 44.38
C GLY A 258 16.44 -12.66 44.24
N ALA A 259 16.14 -11.40 44.57
CA ALA A 259 14.75 -10.91 44.61
C ALA A 259 14.36 -10.07 43.37
N THR A 260 15.28 -9.66 42.50
CA THR A 260 15.02 -8.72 41.40
C THR A 260 15.46 -9.18 39.99
N GLY A 261 16.06 -10.39 39.89
CA GLY A 261 16.43 -10.98 38.57
C GLY A 261 17.72 -10.45 37.94
N GLY A 262 18.53 -9.63 38.64
CA GLY A 262 19.88 -9.24 38.22
C GLY A 262 20.97 -10.12 38.86
N LEU A 263 22.17 -10.13 38.30
CA LEU A 263 23.32 -10.81 38.90
C LEU A 263 23.79 -10.10 40.16
N GLY A 264 24.07 -10.88 41.23
CA GLY A 264 24.63 -10.38 42.51
C GLY A 264 26.12 -10.17 42.48
N ALA A 265 26.64 -9.67 43.60
CA ALA A 265 28.05 -9.49 43.76
C ALA A 265 28.81 -10.80 43.58
N GLY A 266 29.83 -10.82 42.74
CA GLY A 266 30.62 -12.01 42.39
C GLY A 266 29.89 -13.10 41.64
N GLU A 267 28.69 -12.85 41.10
CA GLU A 267 27.93 -13.80 40.31
C GLU A 267 28.24 -13.65 38.82
N HIS A 268 28.49 -14.80 38.15
CA HIS A 268 28.72 -14.91 36.72
C HIS A 268 27.77 -15.98 36.13
N LEU A 269 26.94 -15.57 35.19
CA LEU A 269 26.05 -16.49 34.49
C LEU A 269 26.72 -16.91 33.16
N PHE A 270 26.86 -18.20 32.98
CA PHE A 270 27.34 -18.81 31.74
C PHE A 270 26.17 -19.61 31.11
N SER A 271 26.23 -19.75 29.81
CA SER A 271 25.18 -20.50 29.11
C SER A 271 25.72 -21.25 27.93
N LEU A 272 25.36 -22.53 27.82
CA LEU A 272 25.56 -23.33 26.60
C LEU A 272 24.55 -22.94 25.50
N ALA A 273 23.46 -22.23 25.89
CA ALA A 273 22.55 -21.59 24.97
C ALA A 273 23.02 -20.17 24.62
N LEU A 274 22.45 -19.59 23.58
CA LEU A 274 22.73 -18.19 23.20
C LEU A 274 22.15 -17.25 24.28
N ALA A 275 22.96 -16.75 25.21
CA ALA A 275 22.52 -15.86 26.27
C ALA A 275 23.51 -14.74 26.55
N CYS A 276 22.99 -13.56 26.91
CA CYS A 276 23.80 -12.45 27.41
C CYS A 276 24.15 -12.66 28.89
N PRO A 277 25.43 -12.64 29.28
CA PRO A 277 25.85 -12.84 30.68
C PRO A 277 25.47 -11.68 31.60
N GLU A 278 25.25 -10.47 31.08
CA GLU A 278 24.93 -9.28 31.90
C GLU A 278 23.42 -9.09 32.10
N HIS A 279 22.63 -9.28 31.02
CA HIS A 279 21.19 -8.98 31.04
C HIS A 279 20.31 -10.23 31.06
N GLY A 280 20.89 -11.44 30.96
CA GLY A 280 20.15 -12.70 31.01
C GLY A 280 19.22 -12.95 29.79
N HIS A 281 19.29 -12.12 28.74
CA HIS A 281 18.57 -12.36 27.50
C HIS A 281 19.11 -13.63 26.84
N SER A 282 18.29 -14.66 26.76
CA SER A 282 18.60 -15.92 26.09
C SER A 282 17.83 -16.03 24.78
N MET A 283 18.48 -16.53 23.76
CA MET A 283 17.89 -16.82 22.46
C MET A 283 17.98 -18.33 22.20
N ASP A 284 16.91 -18.89 21.66
CA ASP A 284 16.92 -20.25 21.14
C ASP A 284 17.73 -20.32 19.85
N GLU A 285 17.97 -21.52 19.32
CA GLU A 285 18.60 -21.70 18.02
C GLU A 285 17.77 -21.00 16.94
N LEU A 286 18.39 -20.03 16.25
CA LEU A 286 17.71 -19.18 15.28
C LEU A 286 17.16 -19.98 14.10
N GLN A 287 15.89 -19.83 13.83
CA GLN A 287 15.18 -20.46 12.72
C GLN A 287 14.60 -19.40 11.78
N PRO A 288 14.41 -19.70 10.48
CA PRO A 288 13.83 -18.75 9.53
C PRO A 288 12.46 -18.21 9.96
N ARG A 289 11.68 -18.97 10.73
CA ARG A 289 10.37 -18.54 11.27
C ARG A 289 10.47 -17.42 12.30
N ASP A 290 11.61 -17.31 13.01
CA ASP A 290 11.81 -16.30 14.04
C ASP A 290 12.03 -14.91 13.41
N PHE A 291 12.47 -14.84 12.16
CA PHE A 291 12.59 -13.63 11.36
C PHE A 291 11.33 -13.29 10.56
N SER A 292 10.22 -14.03 10.76
CA SER A 292 8.96 -13.76 10.08
C SER A 292 8.06 -12.86 10.92
N PHE A 293 7.72 -11.69 10.39
CA PHE A 293 6.71 -10.83 11.02
C PHE A 293 5.27 -11.34 10.82
N ASN A 294 5.07 -12.39 10.00
CA ASN A 294 3.79 -13.07 9.82
C ASN A 294 3.59 -14.25 10.78
N ALA A 295 4.64 -14.60 11.54
CA ALA A 295 4.60 -15.70 12.51
C ALA A 295 4.72 -15.15 13.94
N PRO A 296 3.99 -15.70 14.93
CA PRO A 296 4.00 -15.20 16.31
C PRO A 296 5.35 -15.31 17.00
N TYR A 297 6.25 -16.16 16.46
CA TYR A 297 7.60 -16.35 17.00
C TYR A 297 8.47 -15.10 16.86
N GLY A 298 8.43 -14.44 15.69
CA GLY A 298 9.24 -13.26 15.38
C GLY A 298 8.50 -11.94 15.44
N ALA A 299 7.17 -11.95 15.27
CA ALA A 299 6.36 -10.75 15.20
C ALA A 299 6.37 -9.97 16.53
N CYS A 300 6.40 -8.63 16.44
CA CYS A 300 6.16 -7.76 17.58
C CYS A 300 4.80 -8.11 18.23
N PRO A 301 4.75 -8.35 19.55
CA PRO A 301 3.54 -8.79 20.23
C PRO A 301 2.41 -7.77 20.21
N ASP A 302 2.72 -6.47 20.16
CA ASP A 302 1.72 -5.40 20.21
C ASP A 302 1.06 -5.15 18.87
N CYS A 303 1.83 -5.03 17.77
CA CYS A 303 1.27 -4.82 16.44
C CYS A 303 1.08 -6.11 15.63
N LEU A 304 1.39 -7.26 16.20
CA LEU A 304 1.29 -8.58 15.55
C LEU A 304 1.97 -8.62 14.17
N GLY A 305 3.09 -7.91 14.03
CA GLY A 305 3.89 -7.85 12.82
C GLY A 305 3.41 -6.86 11.74
N ILE A 306 2.40 -6.05 12.02
CA ILE A 306 1.93 -5.01 11.08
C ILE A 306 2.91 -3.84 11.02
N GLY A 307 3.58 -3.51 12.14
CA GLY A 307 4.52 -2.39 12.25
C GLY A 307 3.84 -1.05 12.55
N SER A 308 2.55 -0.96 12.35
CA SER A 308 1.76 0.24 12.58
C SER A 308 0.47 -0.09 13.30
N ARG A 309 -0.20 0.94 13.78
CA ARG A 309 -1.53 0.85 14.35
C ARG A 309 -2.35 2.05 13.92
N GLU A 310 -3.65 1.89 13.87
CA GLU A 310 -4.57 2.99 13.62
C GLU A 310 -4.89 3.65 14.96
N GLU A 311 -4.63 4.94 15.04
CA GLU A 311 -4.98 5.77 16.19
C GLU A 311 -5.83 6.95 15.75
N VAL A 312 -6.69 7.42 16.64
CA VAL A 312 -7.44 8.66 16.41
C VAL A 312 -6.47 9.84 16.48
N ASP A 313 -6.34 10.57 15.36
CA ASP A 313 -5.44 11.72 15.25
C ASP A 313 -6.08 12.97 15.87
N PRO A 314 -5.48 13.53 16.92
CA PRO A 314 -6.00 14.77 17.53
C PRO A 314 -6.13 15.94 16.56
N SER A 315 -5.28 16.04 15.54
CA SER A 315 -5.33 17.11 14.55
C SER A 315 -6.53 16.99 13.59
N LEU A 316 -6.96 15.76 13.31
CA LEU A 316 -8.16 15.50 12.51
C LEU A 316 -9.45 15.68 13.33
N VAL A 317 -9.36 15.43 14.65
CA VAL A 317 -10.47 15.66 15.60
C VAL A 317 -10.69 17.15 15.84
N ILE A 318 -9.62 17.95 15.91
CA ILE A 318 -9.62 19.41 16.08
C ILE A 318 -9.01 20.07 14.83
N PRO A 319 -9.76 20.17 13.74
CA PRO A 319 -9.22 20.65 12.47
C PRO A 319 -8.98 22.16 12.44
N ASP A 320 -9.74 22.92 13.23
CA ASP A 320 -9.64 24.38 13.35
C ASP A 320 -9.62 24.78 14.84
N PRO A 321 -8.47 25.01 15.42
CA PRO A 321 -8.35 25.33 16.82
C PRO A 321 -8.85 26.74 17.19
N SER A 322 -9.15 27.59 16.23
CA SER A 322 -9.74 28.91 16.48
C SER A 322 -11.23 28.85 16.86
N LEU A 323 -11.88 27.70 16.59
CA LEU A 323 -13.29 27.49 16.94
C LEU A 323 -13.46 27.14 18.42
N THR A 324 -14.66 27.45 18.92
CA THR A 324 -15.13 27.13 20.28
C THR A 324 -15.87 25.79 20.33
N LEU A 325 -16.12 25.24 21.52
CA LEU A 325 -16.95 24.05 21.69
C LEU A 325 -18.39 24.29 21.22
N ASN A 326 -18.90 25.52 21.33
CA ASN A 326 -20.23 25.88 20.84
C ASN A 326 -20.30 25.96 19.33
N GLU A 327 -19.22 26.30 18.65
CA GLU A 327 -19.08 26.31 17.19
C GLU A 327 -18.73 24.92 16.62
N GLY A 328 -18.51 23.94 17.49
CA GLY A 328 -18.26 22.55 17.09
C GLY A 328 -16.82 22.26 16.67
N VAL A 329 -15.85 22.76 17.42
CA VAL A 329 -14.42 22.51 17.21
C VAL A 329 -14.07 21.01 17.16
N ILE A 330 -14.80 20.17 17.91
CA ILE A 330 -14.62 18.71 17.91
C ILE A 330 -15.41 18.10 16.76
N ALA A 331 -14.73 17.90 15.64
CA ALA A 331 -15.32 17.51 14.36
C ALA A 331 -16.19 16.23 14.41
N PRO A 332 -15.79 15.11 15.04
CA PRO A 332 -16.60 13.88 15.10
C PRO A 332 -17.89 14.03 15.90
N PHE A 333 -18.01 15.07 16.72
CA PHE A 333 -19.16 15.31 17.61
C PHE A 333 -19.86 16.64 17.37
N ARG A 334 -19.73 17.22 16.18
CA ARG A 334 -20.45 18.47 15.80
C ARG A 334 -21.96 18.30 15.80
N THR A 335 -22.45 17.12 15.46
CA THR A 335 -23.88 16.80 15.35
C THR A 335 -24.31 15.85 16.47
N GLY A 336 -25.52 16.03 16.94
CA GLY A 336 -26.10 15.24 18.04
C GLY A 336 -26.14 16.01 19.36
N ASN A 337 -26.86 15.45 20.34
CA ASN A 337 -27.11 16.14 21.60
C ASN A 337 -26.25 15.60 22.76
N TYR A 338 -25.85 14.35 22.73
CA TYR A 338 -25.19 13.69 23.84
C TYR A 338 -23.75 14.16 24.07
N TYR A 339 -22.87 13.89 23.10
CA TYR A 339 -21.44 14.20 23.24
C TYR A 339 -21.15 15.70 23.42
N PRO A 340 -21.80 16.62 22.66
CA PRO A 340 -21.58 18.05 22.89
C PRO A 340 -21.93 18.49 24.32
N GLN A 341 -23.01 17.94 24.93
CA GLN A 341 -23.37 18.27 26.31
C GLN A 341 -22.35 17.72 27.31
N VAL A 342 -21.91 16.48 27.15
CA VAL A 342 -20.86 15.88 28.00
C VAL A 342 -19.57 16.68 27.94
N ILE A 343 -19.10 17.00 26.72
CA ILE A 343 -17.85 17.74 26.50
C ILE A 343 -17.91 19.15 27.15
N LYS A 344 -19.05 19.85 27.02
CA LYS A 344 -19.27 21.17 27.69
C LYS A 344 -19.27 21.01 29.20
N ALA A 345 -19.86 19.96 29.74
CA ALA A 345 -19.83 19.69 31.17
C ALA A 345 -18.41 19.39 31.69
N VAL A 346 -17.62 18.65 30.92
CA VAL A 346 -16.19 18.40 31.21
C VAL A 346 -15.41 19.70 31.19
N ALA A 347 -15.60 20.56 30.17
CA ALA A 347 -14.95 21.87 30.09
C ALA A 347 -15.25 22.72 31.32
N LYS A 348 -16.52 22.80 31.73
CA LYS A 348 -16.95 23.50 32.93
C LYS A 348 -16.31 22.92 34.21
N HIS A 349 -16.24 21.59 34.28
CA HIS A 349 -15.66 20.88 35.44
C HIS A 349 -14.15 21.19 35.61
N VAL A 350 -13.42 21.34 34.51
CA VAL A 350 -11.99 21.68 34.54
C VAL A 350 -11.71 23.18 34.53
N GLY A 351 -12.72 24.02 34.69
CA GLY A 351 -12.60 25.47 34.89
C GLY A 351 -12.44 26.28 33.60
N THR A 352 -12.92 25.76 32.45
CA THR A 352 -12.99 26.54 31.20
C THR A 352 -14.44 26.68 30.72
N THR A 353 -14.69 27.52 29.72
CA THR A 353 -16.00 27.75 29.16
C THR A 353 -16.14 27.18 27.75
N ALA A 354 -17.37 26.90 27.34
CA ALA A 354 -17.64 26.39 25.99
C ALA A 354 -17.45 27.46 24.89
N ASP A 355 -17.32 28.74 25.26
CA ASP A 355 -17.11 29.88 24.38
C ASP A 355 -15.62 30.25 24.21
N THR A 356 -14.73 29.58 24.91
CA THR A 356 -13.28 29.76 24.77
C THR A 356 -12.78 29.08 23.51
N PRO A 357 -12.07 29.75 22.58
CA PRO A 357 -11.42 29.09 21.45
C PRO A 357 -10.51 27.96 21.93
N TRP A 358 -10.44 26.88 21.18
CA TRP A 358 -9.64 25.70 21.57
C TRP A 358 -8.18 26.03 21.80
N GLU A 359 -7.59 26.87 20.94
CA GLU A 359 -6.18 27.29 21.07
C GLU A 359 -5.89 28.09 22.34
N ASP A 360 -6.88 28.81 22.86
CA ASP A 360 -6.77 29.61 24.08
C ASP A 360 -7.12 28.83 25.35
N MET A 361 -7.63 27.59 25.22
CA MET A 361 -7.94 26.75 26.37
C MET A 361 -6.66 26.30 27.09
N PRO A 362 -6.66 26.31 28.46
CA PRO A 362 -5.56 25.73 29.20
C PRO A 362 -5.24 24.28 28.77
N LYS A 363 -3.97 23.93 28.66
CA LYS A 363 -3.53 22.60 28.23
C LYS A 363 -4.18 21.48 29.06
N LYS A 364 -4.36 21.69 30.37
CA LYS A 364 -5.03 20.76 31.27
C LYS A 364 -6.48 20.49 30.84
N ALA A 365 -7.19 21.52 30.37
CA ALA A 365 -8.58 21.38 29.90
C ALA A 365 -8.62 20.65 28.54
N GLN A 366 -7.73 21.00 27.62
CA GLN A 366 -7.58 20.28 26.36
C GLN A 366 -7.31 18.78 26.58
N ASP A 367 -6.36 18.45 27.47
CA ASP A 367 -6.01 17.06 27.79
C ASP A 367 -7.18 16.32 28.47
N ALA A 368 -7.92 16.95 29.38
CA ALA A 368 -9.10 16.38 30.03
C ALA A 368 -10.22 16.08 29.03
N ILE A 369 -10.47 16.97 28.08
CA ILE A 369 -11.46 16.77 27.03
C ILE A 369 -11.01 15.63 26.08
N MET A 370 -9.76 15.64 25.62
CA MET A 370 -9.26 14.70 24.62
C MET A 370 -8.94 13.32 25.19
N LYS A 371 -8.33 13.22 26.37
CA LYS A 371 -7.79 11.97 26.96
C LYS A 371 -8.64 11.43 28.11
N GLY A 372 -9.61 12.22 28.60
CA GLY A 372 -10.46 11.85 29.70
C GLY A 372 -9.94 12.24 31.09
N LEU A 373 -10.71 11.92 32.11
CA LEU A 373 -10.49 12.25 33.54
C LEU A 373 -10.29 10.99 34.41
N GLY A 374 -10.11 9.82 33.79
CA GLY A 374 -10.00 8.55 34.49
C GLY A 374 -11.28 8.18 35.26
N LYS A 375 -11.21 7.93 36.56
CA LYS A 375 -12.36 7.54 37.40
C LYS A 375 -13.12 8.74 37.99
N GLU A 376 -12.75 9.95 37.67
CA GLU A 376 -13.40 11.15 38.16
C GLU A 376 -14.77 11.30 37.52
N LYS A 377 -15.82 11.53 38.34
CA LYS A 377 -17.21 11.66 37.89
C LYS A 377 -17.55 13.10 37.60
N VAL A 378 -17.95 13.39 36.40
CA VAL A 378 -18.40 14.71 35.96
C VAL A 378 -19.92 14.75 35.98
N ARG A 379 -20.49 15.80 36.57
CA ARG A 379 -21.92 16.05 36.51
C ARG A 379 -22.29 16.68 35.17
N VAL A 380 -23.26 16.08 34.49
CA VAL A 380 -23.82 16.58 33.23
C VAL A 380 -25.26 16.98 33.47
N ASP A 381 -25.52 18.26 33.35
CA ASP A 381 -26.87 18.82 33.46
C ASP A 381 -27.55 18.86 32.09
N TYR A 382 -28.81 18.43 32.00
CA TYR A 382 -29.55 18.47 30.72
C TYR A 382 -31.03 18.75 30.97
N VAL A 383 -31.69 19.24 29.92
CA VAL A 383 -33.11 19.50 29.94
C VAL A 383 -33.84 18.41 29.16
N THR A 384 -34.77 17.73 29.80
CA THR A 384 -35.62 16.72 29.16
C THR A 384 -36.54 17.30 28.11
N VAL A 385 -37.14 16.49 27.25
CA VAL A 385 -38.17 16.92 26.27
C VAL A 385 -39.32 17.63 26.94
N ASP A 386 -39.67 17.24 28.18
CA ASP A 386 -40.71 17.86 29.02
C ASP A 386 -40.24 19.15 29.75
N LYS A 387 -39.11 19.73 29.37
CA LYS A 387 -38.49 20.93 29.95
C LYS A 387 -38.12 20.79 31.46
N ARG A 388 -37.91 19.58 31.96
CA ARG A 388 -37.43 19.37 33.33
C ARG A 388 -35.91 19.36 33.33
N GLU A 389 -35.29 20.14 34.22
CA GLU A 389 -33.84 20.07 34.46
C GLU A 389 -33.53 18.81 35.26
N THR A 390 -32.57 18.04 34.80
CA THR A 390 -32.06 16.84 35.44
C THR A 390 -30.57 16.72 35.21
N TYR A 391 -29.94 15.79 35.90
CA TYR A 391 -28.51 15.57 35.77
C TYR A 391 -28.15 14.09 35.91
N TRP A 392 -27.00 13.69 35.34
CA TRP A 392 -26.37 12.40 35.61
C TRP A 392 -24.87 12.59 35.83
N TYR A 393 -24.21 11.55 36.32
CA TYR A 393 -22.76 11.53 36.49
C TYR A 393 -22.15 10.59 35.47
N ILE A 394 -21.03 10.99 34.82
CA ILE A 394 -20.30 10.18 33.87
C ILE A 394 -18.82 10.16 34.20
N GLU A 395 -18.18 9.02 34.02
CA GLU A 395 -16.72 8.92 33.96
C GLU A 395 -16.33 9.17 32.50
N TRP A 396 -15.65 10.32 32.27
CA TRP A 396 -15.32 10.75 30.90
C TRP A 396 -14.04 10.10 30.43
N GLU A 397 -14.12 9.23 29.40
CA GLU A 397 -12.99 8.52 28.80
C GLU A 397 -12.13 9.34 27.84
N GLY A 398 -12.62 10.50 27.41
CA GLY A 398 -11.96 11.35 26.42
C GLY A 398 -12.52 11.18 25.00
N VAL A 399 -12.38 12.25 24.21
CA VAL A 399 -12.84 12.27 22.80
C VAL A 399 -12.16 11.18 22.00
N LEU A 400 -10.84 10.94 22.19
CA LEU A 400 -10.08 9.96 21.42
C LEU A 400 -10.61 8.54 21.66
N ALA A 401 -10.86 8.17 22.92
CA ALA A 401 -11.43 6.87 23.27
C ALA A 401 -12.87 6.74 22.77
N ALA A 402 -13.69 7.78 22.92
CA ALA A 402 -15.07 7.78 22.45
C ALA A 402 -15.20 7.59 20.93
N VAL A 403 -14.31 8.19 20.13
CA VAL A 403 -14.27 7.98 18.68
C VAL A 403 -13.86 6.55 18.36
N MET A 404 -12.85 5.98 19.05
CA MET A 404 -12.41 4.61 18.88
C MET A 404 -13.53 3.60 19.23
N HIS A 405 -14.23 3.78 20.37
CA HIS A 405 -15.36 2.91 20.75
C HIS A 405 -16.47 2.95 19.70
N ARG A 406 -16.86 4.13 19.24
CA ARG A 406 -17.87 4.26 18.16
C ARG A 406 -17.45 3.59 16.85
N TYR A 407 -16.17 3.61 16.52
CA TYR A 407 -15.65 2.92 15.35
C TYR A 407 -15.75 1.39 15.51
N GLN A 408 -15.42 0.88 16.69
CA GLN A 408 -15.51 -0.55 16.99
C GLN A 408 -16.98 -1.04 17.05
N GLU A 409 -17.90 -0.23 17.55
CA GLU A 409 -19.32 -0.54 17.66
C GLU A 409 -20.11 -0.28 16.37
N ALA A 410 -19.50 0.30 15.34
CA ALA A 410 -20.19 0.64 14.10
C ALA A 410 -20.70 -0.63 13.39
N GLN A 411 -22.04 -0.68 13.19
CA GLN A 411 -22.72 -1.83 12.58
C GLN A 411 -22.76 -1.79 11.06
N THR A 412 -22.51 -0.63 10.45
CA THR A 412 -22.57 -0.43 9.00
C THR A 412 -21.25 0.15 8.48
N ASP A 413 -20.89 -0.23 7.25
CA ASP A 413 -19.68 0.28 6.58
C ASP A 413 -19.72 1.81 6.45
N SER A 414 -20.89 2.39 6.18
CA SER A 414 -21.06 3.85 6.08
C SER A 414 -20.79 4.57 7.41
N GLN A 415 -21.06 3.93 8.56
CA GLN A 415 -20.74 4.49 9.87
C GLN A 415 -19.23 4.41 10.12
N ARG A 416 -18.58 3.31 9.75
CA ARG A 416 -17.13 3.14 9.85
C ARG A 416 -16.41 4.16 8.98
N GLU A 417 -16.77 4.27 7.71
CA GLU A 417 -16.17 5.23 6.77
C GLU A 417 -16.23 6.68 7.28
N ARG A 418 -17.32 7.07 7.94
CA ARG A 418 -17.44 8.41 8.55
C ARG A 418 -16.48 8.64 9.71
N LEU A 419 -16.09 7.59 10.40
CA LEU A 419 -15.17 7.70 11.54
C LEU A 419 -13.71 7.50 11.10
N GLU A 420 -13.46 6.69 10.08
CA GLU A 420 -12.11 6.45 9.52
C GLU A 420 -11.37 7.72 9.14
N GLN A 421 -12.08 8.76 8.72
CA GLN A 421 -11.46 10.05 8.40
C GLN A 421 -10.74 10.74 9.59
N TYR A 422 -10.99 10.29 10.82
CA TYR A 422 -10.33 10.80 12.04
C TYR A 422 -9.16 9.93 12.51
N PHE A 423 -8.85 8.85 11.79
CA PHE A 423 -7.76 7.95 12.10
C PHE A 423 -6.52 8.26 11.28
N ALA A 424 -5.37 8.09 11.90
CA ALA A 424 -4.07 8.08 11.24
C ALA A 424 -3.33 6.78 11.55
N THR A 425 -2.63 6.28 10.57
CA THR A 425 -1.72 5.16 10.74
C THR A 425 -0.42 5.69 11.34
N VAL A 426 -0.07 5.21 12.54
CA VAL A 426 1.15 5.60 13.25
C VAL A 426 2.05 4.40 13.46
N PRO A 427 3.39 4.56 13.52
CA PRO A 427 4.30 3.47 13.84
C PRO A 427 3.97 2.86 15.21
N CYS A 428 4.10 1.56 15.35
CA CYS A 428 3.91 0.87 16.61
C CYS A 428 4.95 1.34 17.64
N ASN A 429 4.51 1.75 18.83
CA ASN A 429 5.42 2.31 19.85
C ASN A 429 6.45 1.30 20.34
N THR A 430 6.13 0.01 20.38
CA THR A 430 7.01 -1.05 20.89
C THR A 430 8.12 -1.40 19.91
N CYS A 431 7.79 -1.58 18.62
CA CYS A 431 8.80 -1.93 17.62
C CYS A 431 9.26 -0.74 16.76
N GLY A 432 8.73 0.47 16.98
CA GLY A 432 9.08 1.64 16.18
C GLY A 432 8.84 1.49 14.67
N GLY A 433 7.85 0.67 14.27
CA GLY A 433 7.59 0.35 12.86
C GLY A 433 8.31 -0.91 12.34
N LYS A 434 9.26 -1.45 13.08
CA LYS A 434 10.17 -2.53 12.62
C LYS A 434 9.55 -3.92 12.56
N ARG A 435 8.30 -4.10 12.98
CA ARG A 435 7.46 -5.33 12.85
C ARG A 435 7.91 -6.54 13.68
N LEU A 436 9.18 -6.64 14.06
CA LEU A 436 9.80 -7.79 14.74
C LEU A 436 10.07 -7.49 16.22
N LYS A 437 10.32 -8.56 16.99
CA LYS A 437 10.75 -8.48 18.37
C LYS A 437 12.15 -7.87 18.48
N PRO A 438 12.47 -7.14 19.57
CA PRO A 438 13.80 -6.53 19.78
C PRO A 438 14.96 -7.53 19.73
N GLU A 439 14.76 -8.75 20.25
CA GLU A 439 15.77 -9.81 20.25
C GLU A 439 16.12 -10.25 18.84
N ILE A 440 15.13 -10.35 17.96
CA ILE A 440 15.32 -10.73 16.55
C ILE A 440 15.98 -9.60 15.76
N LEU A 441 15.62 -8.35 16.07
CA LEU A 441 16.26 -7.17 15.48
C LEU A 441 17.72 -6.99 15.91
N ALA A 442 18.12 -7.60 17.02
CA ALA A 442 19.51 -7.60 17.50
C ALA A 442 20.40 -8.63 16.78
N VAL A 443 19.88 -9.45 15.85
CA VAL A 443 20.66 -10.34 15.02
C VAL A 443 21.14 -9.61 13.78
N THR A 444 22.45 -9.66 13.47
CA THR A 444 23.05 -8.91 12.36
C THR A 444 23.78 -9.80 11.37
N VAL A 445 23.79 -9.36 10.10
CA VAL A 445 24.63 -9.85 9.02
C VAL A 445 25.39 -8.65 8.44
N GLY A 446 26.73 -8.71 8.42
CA GLY A 446 27.52 -7.55 7.99
C GLY A 446 27.27 -6.29 8.83
N GLY A 447 26.93 -6.44 10.11
CA GLY A 447 26.64 -5.35 11.04
C GLY A 447 25.25 -4.70 10.87
N LYS A 448 24.37 -5.24 10.03
CA LYS A 448 23.01 -4.76 9.79
C LYS A 448 21.96 -5.77 10.25
N SER A 449 20.90 -5.31 10.89
CA SER A 449 19.73 -6.14 11.20
C SER A 449 18.93 -6.44 9.92
N ILE A 450 18.03 -7.42 10.00
CA ILE A 450 17.14 -7.73 8.86
C ILE A 450 16.28 -6.52 8.48
N TYR A 451 15.84 -5.72 9.46
CA TYR A 451 15.07 -4.50 9.21
C TYR A 451 15.93 -3.44 8.50
N ASP A 452 17.15 -3.17 8.98
CA ASP A 452 18.04 -2.20 8.36
C ASP A 452 18.30 -2.51 6.89
N VAL A 453 18.39 -3.82 6.54
CA VAL A 453 18.52 -4.26 5.15
C VAL A 453 17.23 -4.03 4.37
N THR A 454 16.05 -4.28 4.96
CA THR A 454 14.78 -4.07 4.25
C THR A 454 14.41 -2.60 4.09
N GLU A 455 14.92 -1.72 4.96
CA GLU A 455 14.74 -0.27 4.86
C GLU A 455 15.63 0.36 3.76
N MET A 456 16.67 -0.32 3.32
CA MET A 456 17.51 0.14 2.20
C MET A 456 16.72 0.11 0.89
N SER A 457 17.05 1.03 -0.02
CA SER A 457 16.61 0.95 -1.41
C SER A 457 17.14 -0.31 -2.11
N ALA A 458 16.49 -0.73 -3.19
CA ALA A 458 16.92 -1.93 -3.93
C ALA A 458 18.38 -1.82 -4.43
N VAL A 459 18.79 -0.62 -4.88
CA VAL A 459 20.18 -0.39 -5.34
C VAL A 459 21.16 -0.40 -4.18
N ASP A 460 20.82 0.18 -3.01
CA ASP A 460 21.68 0.19 -1.85
C ASP A 460 21.81 -1.22 -1.24
N SER A 461 20.70 -1.97 -1.19
CA SER A 461 20.72 -3.40 -0.80
C SER A 461 21.60 -4.23 -1.73
N LEU A 462 21.52 -4.01 -3.05
CA LEU A 462 22.36 -4.71 -4.03
C LEU A 462 23.85 -4.39 -3.81
N SER A 463 24.18 -3.13 -3.54
CA SER A 463 25.54 -2.70 -3.20
C SER A 463 26.01 -3.34 -1.90
N PHE A 464 25.18 -3.34 -0.85
CA PHE A 464 25.48 -3.98 0.44
C PHE A 464 25.82 -5.47 0.27
N PHE A 465 24.96 -6.25 -0.40
CA PHE A 465 25.20 -7.67 -0.63
C PHE A 465 26.38 -7.95 -1.57
N SER A 466 26.75 -7.00 -2.42
CA SER A 466 27.92 -7.12 -3.28
C SER A 466 29.23 -6.88 -2.52
N GLY A 467 29.20 -6.10 -1.44
CA GLY A 467 30.32 -5.83 -0.56
C GLY A 467 30.51 -6.87 0.57
N LEU A 468 29.54 -7.78 0.78
CA LEU A 468 29.65 -8.81 1.82
C LEU A 468 30.66 -9.92 1.42
N SER A 469 31.53 -10.25 2.36
CA SER A 469 32.43 -11.39 2.26
C SER A 469 32.22 -12.33 3.45
N PHE A 470 32.16 -13.63 3.16
CA PHE A 470 32.04 -14.67 4.16
C PHE A 470 33.27 -15.58 4.06
N THR A 471 33.63 -16.28 5.13
CA THR A 471 34.79 -17.18 5.17
C THR A 471 34.39 -18.55 5.71
N GLY A 472 35.06 -19.59 5.24
CA GLY A 472 34.94 -20.96 5.75
C GLY A 472 33.53 -21.56 5.57
N GLN A 473 32.91 -22.03 6.64
CA GLN A 473 31.62 -22.67 6.60
C GLN A 473 30.48 -21.66 6.24
N ALA A 474 30.62 -20.43 6.72
CA ALA A 474 29.63 -19.38 6.44
C ALA A 474 29.56 -19.05 4.95
N GLU A 475 30.66 -19.10 4.21
CA GLU A 475 30.71 -18.88 2.76
C GLU A 475 29.92 -19.95 2.00
N ARG A 476 30.07 -21.22 2.39
CA ARG A 476 29.35 -22.34 1.75
C ARG A 476 27.82 -22.21 1.94
N ILE A 477 27.39 -21.67 3.06
CA ILE A 477 25.96 -21.50 3.38
C ILE A 477 25.42 -20.21 2.77
N ALA A 478 26.11 -19.09 2.96
CA ALA A 478 25.63 -17.77 2.53
C ALA A 478 25.76 -17.56 1.01
N GLY A 479 26.79 -18.13 0.36
CA GLY A 479 27.06 -17.91 -1.07
C GLY A 479 25.87 -18.13 -1.98
N PRO A 480 25.21 -19.31 -1.99
CA PRO A 480 24.02 -19.57 -2.79
C PRO A 480 22.87 -18.62 -2.47
N ILE A 481 22.63 -18.32 -1.19
CA ILE A 481 21.54 -17.46 -0.74
C ILE A 481 21.75 -16.02 -1.21
N VAL A 482 22.95 -15.49 -1.03
CA VAL A 482 23.32 -14.11 -1.45
C VAL A 482 23.26 -13.98 -2.97
N LYS A 483 23.62 -15.02 -3.72
CA LYS A 483 23.48 -15.04 -5.20
C LYS A 483 22.02 -14.83 -5.61
N GLU A 484 21.09 -15.55 -4.97
CA GLU A 484 19.66 -15.42 -5.25
C GLU A 484 19.10 -14.03 -4.85
N ILE A 485 19.51 -13.52 -3.69
CA ILE A 485 19.13 -12.16 -3.25
C ILE A 485 19.61 -11.12 -4.28
N LYS A 486 20.88 -11.21 -4.70
CA LYS A 486 21.46 -10.27 -5.68
C LYS A 486 20.76 -10.34 -7.03
N ALA A 487 20.42 -11.52 -7.50
CA ALA A 487 19.70 -11.71 -8.76
C ALA A 487 18.34 -11.01 -8.71
N ARG A 488 17.56 -11.23 -7.65
CA ARG A 488 16.22 -10.59 -7.48
C ARG A 488 16.31 -9.08 -7.31
N LEU A 489 17.28 -8.59 -6.53
CA LEU A 489 17.52 -7.15 -6.38
C LEU A 489 17.90 -6.51 -7.72
N LYS A 490 18.74 -7.17 -8.51
CA LYS A 490 19.12 -6.71 -9.84
C LYS A 490 17.90 -6.57 -10.75
N PHE A 491 16.97 -7.53 -10.75
CA PHE A 491 15.75 -7.42 -11.55
C PHE A 491 14.88 -6.22 -11.13
N LEU A 492 14.78 -5.91 -9.83
CA LEU A 492 14.09 -4.70 -9.38
C LEU A 492 14.76 -3.43 -9.93
N VAL A 493 16.09 -3.38 -9.94
CA VAL A 493 16.85 -2.25 -10.49
C VAL A 493 16.67 -2.14 -11.99
N ASP A 494 16.72 -3.27 -12.71
CA ASP A 494 16.60 -3.32 -14.18
C ASP A 494 15.21 -2.87 -14.66
N VAL A 495 14.13 -3.12 -13.89
CA VAL A 495 12.78 -2.61 -14.21
C VAL A 495 12.53 -1.17 -13.73
N GLY A 496 13.57 -0.44 -13.28
CA GLY A 496 13.46 0.96 -12.85
C GLY A 496 12.83 1.16 -11.47
N LEU A 497 12.92 0.16 -10.57
CA LEU A 497 12.45 0.23 -9.18
C LEU A 497 13.60 0.32 -8.18
N ASP A 498 14.72 0.89 -8.59
CA ASP A 498 15.96 1.03 -7.83
C ASP A 498 15.80 1.82 -6.52
N TYR A 499 14.83 2.73 -6.47
CA TYR A 499 14.51 3.58 -5.31
C TYR A 499 13.61 2.93 -4.27
N LEU A 500 12.91 1.82 -4.57
CA LEU A 500 12.00 1.17 -3.64
C LEU A 500 12.75 0.47 -2.49
N THR A 501 12.21 0.61 -1.29
CA THR A 501 12.66 -0.14 -0.12
C THR A 501 11.92 -1.49 -0.02
N LEU A 502 12.58 -2.51 0.53
CA LEU A 502 11.99 -3.84 0.63
C LEU A 502 10.89 -3.94 1.70
N ASP A 503 10.90 -3.06 2.70
CA ASP A 503 9.90 -2.98 3.76
C ASP A 503 8.62 -2.25 3.34
N ARG A 504 8.65 -1.52 2.19
CA ARG A 504 7.51 -0.74 1.72
C ARG A 504 6.29 -1.63 1.51
N ALA A 505 5.18 -1.25 2.14
CA ALA A 505 3.92 -1.98 2.05
C ALA A 505 3.36 -1.96 0.63
N THR A 506 2.94 -3.11 0.09
CA THR A 506 2.40 -3.21 -1.28
C THR A 506 1.14 -2.38 -1.50
N ALA A 507 0.35 -2.14 -0.44
CA ALA A 507 -0.83 -1.28 -0.50
C ALA A 507 -0.51 0.21 -0.78
N THR A 508 0.75 0.63 -0.60
CA THR A 508 1.21 2.01 -0.86
C THR A 508 1.85 2.20 -2.24
N LEU A 509 1.94 1.12 -3.01
CA LEU A 509 2.52 1.15 -4.36
C LEU A 509 1.51 1.71 -5.37
N SER A 510 2.00 2.45 -6.33
CA SER A 510 1.23 2.77 -7.55
C SER A 510 0.94 1.50 -8.36
N GLY A 511 -0.06 1.54 -9.23
CA GLY A 511 -0.39 0.41 -10.12
C GLY A 511 0.81 -0.03 -10.96
N GLY A 512 1.54 0.91 -11.54
CA GLY A 512 2.73 0.62 -12.33
C GLY A 512 3.90 0.06 -11.51
N GLU A 513 4.14 0.55 -10.28
CA GLU A 513 5.15 -0.03 -9.39
C GLU A 513 4.84 -1.50 -9.05
N ALA A 514 3.58 -1.79 -8.69
CA ALA A 514 3.14 -3.16 -8.37
C ALA A 514 3.25 -4.11 -9.56
N GLN A 515 2.92 -3.63 -10.76
CA GLN A 515 3.04 -4.39 -12.01
C GLN A 515 4.51 -4.73 -12.32
N ARG A 516 5.41 -3.75 -12.21
CA ARG A 516 6.85 -3.97 -12.45
C ARG A 516 7.49 -4.90 -11.41
N ILE A 517 7.04 -4.88 -10.14
CA ILE A 517 7.46 -5.86 -9.14
C ILE A 517 7.08 -7.27 -9.59
N ARG A 518 5.88 -7.47 -10.11
CA ARG A 518 5.46 -8.78 -10.64
C ARG A 518 6.30 -9.17 -11.85
N LEU A 519 6.54 -8.24 -12.77
CA LEU A 519 7.42 -8.47 -13.92
C LEU A 519 8.82 -8.91 -13.46
N ALA A 520 9.43 -8.19 -12.53
CA ALA A 520 10.73 -8.54 -11.95
C ALA A 520 10.73 -9.94 -11.32
N THR A 521 9.65 -10.31 -10.62
CA THR A 521 9.50 -11.64 -10.00
C THR A 521 9.41 -12.74 -11.06
N GLN A 522 8.67 -12.52 -12.15
CA GLN A 522 8.53 -13.48 -13.24
C GLN A 522 9.81 -13.68 -14.02
N ILE A 523 10.56 -12.60 -14.29
CA ILE A 523 11.89 -12.69 -14.92
C ILE A 523 12.84 -13.48 -14.01
N GLY A 524 12.79 -13.25 -12.71
CA GLY A 524 13.56 -13.98 -11.71
C GLY A 524 13.29 -15.48 -11.69
N ALA A 525 12.11 -15.91 -12.11
CA ALA A 525 11.76 -17.33 -12.23
C ALA A 525 12.46 -18.01 -13.41
N GLY A 526 12.99 -17.26 -14.39
CA GLY A 526 13.76 -17.79 -15.52
C GLY A 526 12.99 -18.74 -16.42
N LEU A 527 11.67 -18.60 -16.51
CA LEU A 527 10.82 -19.47 -17.33
C LEU A 527 11.08 -19.22 -18.82
N MET A 528 11.12 -20.30 -19.59
CA MET A 528 11.32 -20.30 -21.04
C MET A 528 10.11 -20.93 -21.76
N GLY A 529 9.82 -20.45 -22.97
CA GLY A 529 8.73 -20.98 -23.79
C GLY A 529 7.33 -20.58 -23.25
N VAL A 530 7.24 -19.51 -22.50
CA VAL A 530 6.02 -18.97 -21.89
C VAL A 530 5.48 -17.83 -22.75
N LEU A 531 4.15 -17.66 -22.75
CA LEU A 531 3.48 -16.49 -23.29
C LEU A 531 3.22 -15.48 -22.16
N TYR A 532 3.96 -14.38 -22.16
CA TYR A 532 3.72 -13.27 -21.24
C TYR A 532 2.77 -12.25 -21.88
N ILE A 533 1.75 -11.83 -21.13
CA ILE A 533 0.79 -10.80 -21.57
C ILE A 533 0.79 -9.68 -20.53
N LEU A 534 1.17 -8.46 -20.94
CA LEU A 534 1.30 -7.30 -20.09
C LEU A 534 0.31 -6.21 -20.50
N ASP A 535 -0.30 -5.54 -19.49
CA ASP A 535 -1.24 -4.43 -19.70
C ASP A 535 -0.55 -3.10 -19.35
N GLU A 536 -0.23 -2.32 -20.37
CA GLU A 536 0.33 -0.98 -20.26
C GLU A 536 1.47 -0.84 -19.23
N PRO A 537 2.57 -1.60 -19.35
CA PRO A 537 3.63 -1.62 -18.34
C PRO A 537 4.44 -0.31 -18.26
N SER A 538 4.34 0.59 -19.24
CA SER A 538 4.98 1.90 -19.28
C SER A 538 4.26 2.96 -18.39
N ILE A 539 3.10 2.64 -17.83
CA ILE A 539 2.30 3.58 -17.03
C ILE A 539 3.10 4.19 -15.88
N GLY A 540 3.02 5.54 -15.77
CA GLY A 540 3.67 6.30 -14.71
C GLY A 540 5.20 6.30 -14.79
N LEU A 541 5.77 5.89 -15.92
CA LEU A 541 7.20 5.95 -16.17
C LEU A 541 7.63 7.27 -16.83
N HIS A 542 8.75 7.77 -16.35
CA HIS A 542 9.51 8.76 -17.12
C HIS A 542 10.19 8.07 -18.32
N GLN A 543 10.42 8.78 -19.42
CA GLN A 543 11.00 8.20 -20.64
C GLN A 543 12.33 7.46 -20.38
N ARG A 544 13.18 8.00 -19.51
CA ARG A 544 14.42 7.32 -19.09
C ARG A 544 14.17 5.94 -18.48
N ASP A 545 13.12 5.81 -17.65
CA ASP A 545 12.78 4.55 -16.99
C ASP A 545 12.09 3.59 -17.98
N ASN A 546 11.39 4.14 -19.00
CA ASN A 546 10.77 3.37 -20.07
C ASN A 546 11.82 2.65 -20.95
N GLU A 547 12.95 3.31 -21.27
CA GLU A 547 14.06 2.67 -21.99
C GLU A 547 14.56 1.40 -21.25
N ARG A 548 14.65 1.44 -19.92
CA ARG A 548 15.02 0.27 -19.10
C ARG A 548 13.96 -0.83 -19.15
N LEU A 549 12.70 -0.46 -19.11
CA LEU A 549 11.59 -1.41 -19.24
C LEU A 549 11.64 -2.11 -20.60
N ILE A 550 11.82 -1.38 -21.70
CA ILE A 550 11.94 -1.95 -23.04
C ILE A 550 13.08 -2.95 -23.11
N ALA A 551 14.27 -2.61 -22.62
CA ALA A 551 15.41 -3.51 -22.58
C ALA A 551 15.11 -4.79 -21.76
N THR A 552 14.29 -4.66 -20.70
CA THR A 552 13.84 -5.79 -19.89
C THR A 552 12.88 -6.70 -20.64
N LEU A 553 11.94 -6.14 -21.41
CA LEU A 553 10.99 -6.91 -22.24
C LEU A 553 11.73 -7.62 -23.39
N GLU A 554 12.72 -6.97 -23.99
CA GLU A 554 13.59 -7.56 -25.01
C GLU A 554 14.39 -8.75 -24.43
N HIS A 555 14.94 -8.59 -23.22
CA HIS A 555 15.63 -9.66 -22.53
C HIS A 555 14.69 -10.85 -22.25
N LEU A 556 13.45 -10.59 -21.82
CA LEU A 556 12.46 -11.64 -21.59
C LEU A 556 12.12 -12.40 -22.89
N ARG A 557 12.02 -11.70 -24.03
CA ARG A 557 11.89 -12.28 -25.36
C ARG A 557 13.11 -13.15 -25.72
N ASP A 558 14.30 -12.62 -25.51
CA ASP A 558 15.57 -13.27 -25.89
C ASP A 558 15.83 -14.57 -25.09
N LEU A 559 15.17 -14.75 -23.95
CA LEU A 559 15.11 -16.02 -23.23
C LEU A 559 14.24 -17.08 -23.92
N GLY A 560 13.66 -16.79 -25.09
CA GLY A 560 12.82 -17.72 -25.84
C GLY A 560 11.35 -17.69 -25.40
N ASN A 561 10.85 -16.53 -25.02
CA ASN A 561 9.44 -16.30 -24.65
C ASN A 561 8.73 -15.46 -25.71
N THR A 562 7.43 -15.65 -25.82
CA THR A 562 6.56 -14.70 -26.56
C THR A 562 6.06 -13.65 -25.58
N VAL A 563 6.31 -12.39 -25.87
CA VAL A 563 5.93 -11.26 -25.01
C VAL A 563 4.91 -10.41 -25.75
N ILE A 564 3.68 -10.40 -25.28
CA ILE A 564 2.59 -9.56 -25.81
C ILE A 564 2.36 -8.39 -24.85
N VAL A 565 2.40 -7.19 -25.37
CA VAL A 565 2.22 -5.97 -24.59
C VAL A 565 1.07 -5.17 -25.18
N VAL A 566 0.06 -4.85 -24.37
CA VAL A 566 -0.94 -3.84 -24.74
C VAL A 566 -0.35 -2.49 -24.40
N GLU A 567 -0.09 -1.63 -25.41
CA GLU A 567 0.64 -0.39 -25.19
C GLU A 567 0.24 0.75 -26.12
N HIS A 568 0.51 1.97 -25.65
CA HIS A 568 0.30 3.24 -26.37
C HIS A 568 1.57 4.08 -26.48
N ASP A 569 2.64 3.67 -25.84
CA ASP A 569 3.91 4.39 -25.84
C ASP A 569 4.64 4.23 -27.18
N GLU A 570 5.10 5.34 -27.75
CA GLU A 570 5.74 5.36 -29.07
C GLU A 570 7.04 4.56 -29.10
N ASP A 571 7.88 4.68 -28.06
CA ASP A 571 9.18 4.00 -28.01
C ASP A 571 8.99 2.49 -27.91
N THR A 572 8.03 2.02 -27.10
CA THR A 572 7.68 0.60 -26.98
C THR A 572 7.13 0.04 -28.30
N ILE A 573 6.26 0.79 -29.00
CA ILE A 573 5.74 0.37 -30.31
C ILE A 573 6.86 0.26 -31.35
N ARG A 574 7.81 1.19 -31.37
CA ARG A 574 8.97 1.20 -32.27
C ARG A 574 9.97 0.08 -31.99
N ALA A 575 10.11 -0.33 -30.72
CA ALA A 575 11.00 -1.40 -30.31
C ALA A 575 10.42 -2.81 -30.55
N ALA A 576 9.13 -2.92 -30.85
CA ALA A 576 8.47 -4.21 -31.06
C ALA A 576 8.98 -4.92 -32.32
N ASP A 577 9.00 -6.24 -32.30
CA ASP A 577 9.23 -7.06 -33.50
C ASP A 577 7.98 -7.12 -34.40
N PHE A 578 6.80 -7.05 -33.77
CA PHE A 578 5.52 -7.13 -34.46
C PHE A 578 4.48 -6.27 -33.74
N VAL A 579 3.64 -5.58 -34.49
CA VAL A 579 2.60 -4.69 -33.96
C VAL A 579 1.26 -5.07 -34.55
N VAL A 580 0.22 -5.05 -33.70
CA VAL A 580 -1.18 -5.24 -34.07
C VAL A 580 -1.93 -3.97 -33.71
N ASP A 581 -2.47 -3.26 -34.69
CA ASP A 581 -3.27 -2.06 -34.47
C ASP A 581 -4.76 -2.39 -34.54
N MET A 582 -5.44 -2.14 -33.40
CA MET A 582 -6.87 -2.41 -33.23
C MET A 582 -7.71 -1.16 -33.44
N GLY A 583 -8.79 -1.29 -34.23
CA GLY A 583 -9.63 -0.15 -34.53
C GLY A 583 -10.84 -0.54 -35.37
N PRO A 584 -11.26 0.31 -36.33
CA PRO A 584 -10.79 1.70 -36.58
C PRO A 584 -11.28 2.72 -35.54
N GLY A 585 -12.25 2.40 -34.71
CA GLY A 585 -12.84 3.24 -33.69
C GLY A 585 -12.83 2.58 -32.31
N ALA A 586 -13.69 3.08 -31.41
CA ALA A 586 -13.88 2.57 -30.06
C ALA A 586 -15.27 1.90 -29.91
N GLY A 587 -15.43 0.99 -28.95
CA GLY A 587 -16.69 0.29 -28.67
C GLY A 587 -17.19 -0.51 -29.88
N GLU A 588 -18.44 -0.31 -30.28
CA GLU A 588 -19.04 -1.03 -31.42
C GLU A 588 -18.40 -0.70 -32.79
N ARG A 589 -17.71 0.45 -32.88
CA ARG A 589 -16.95 0.84 -34.07
C ARG A 589 -15.51 0.34 -34.07
N GLY A 590 -15.08 -0.34 -32.98
CA GLY A 590 -13.80 -1.00 -32.87
C GLY A 590 -13.90 -2.49 -33.18
N GLY A 591 -13.00 -3.26 -32.63
CA GLY A 591 -12.99 -4.71 -32.63
C GLY A 591 -12.45 -5.35 -33.92
N GLU A 592 -11.78 -4.60 -34.78
CA GLU A 592 -11.16 -5.07 -36.02
C GLU A 592 -9.63 -4.86 -35.96
N VAL A 593 -8.87 -5.71 -36.64
CA VAL A 593 -7.45 -5.48 -36.89
C VAL A 593 -7.31 -4.55 -38.10
N VAL A 594 -6.88 -3.32 -37.86
CA VAL A 594 -6.67 -2.31 -38.91
C VAL A 594 -5.38 -2.56 -39.68
N ALA A 595 -4.32 -2.91 -38.95
CA ALA A 595 -3.03 -3.25 -39.52
C ALA A 595 -2.29 -4.23 -38.61
N ALA A 596 -1.48 -5.12 -39.18
CA ALA A 596 -0.60 -6.02 -38.46
C ALA A 596 0.70 -6.21 -39.27
N GLY A 597 1.84 -6.18 -38.60
CA GLY A 597 3.15 -6.29 -39.22
C GLY A 597 4.27 -5.71 -38.37
N THR A 598 5.43 -5.53 -38.98
CA THR A 598 6.55 -4.82 -38.34
C THR A 598 6.22 -3.33 -38.11
N PRO A 599 6.89 -2.64 -37.18
CA PRO A 599 6.67 -1.19 -36.98
C PRO A 599 6.79 -0.37 -38.26
N ALA A 600 7.69 -0.74 -39.17
CA ALA A 600 7.87 -0.07 -40.46
C ALA A 600 6.65 -0.25 -41.39
N GLU A 601 6.07 -1.46 -41.43
CA GLU A 601 4.86 -1.76 -42.19
C GLU A 601 3.65 -0.99 -41.62
N ILE A 602 3.52 -0.95 -40.30
CA ILE A 602 2.47 -0.18 -39.62
C ILE A 602 2.56 1.31 -39.98
N MET A 603 3.74 1.92 -39.92
CA MET A 603 3.92 3.34 -40.32
C MET A 603 3.49 3.63 -41.74
N GLY A 604 3.60 2.65 -42.64
CA GLY A 604 3.13 2.74 -44.03
C GLY A 604 1.62 2.51 -44.22
N ALA A 605 0.93 1.99 -43.22
CA ALA A 605 -0.48 1.66 -43.34
C ALA A 605 -1.36 2.91 -43.54
N THR A 606 -2.40 2.74 -44.34
CA THR A 606 -3.44 3.77 -44.57
C THR A 606 -4.69 3.42 -43.75
N GLY A 607 -5.31 4.44 -43.15
CA GLY A 607 -6.53 4.26 -42.33
C GLY A 607 -6.28 3.90 -40.87
N SER A 608 -5.01 3.79 -40.44
CA SER A 608 -4.62 3.60 -39.06
C SER A 608 -4.26 4.95 -38.43
N LEU A 609 -4.91 5.31 -37.33
CA LEU A 609 -4.57 6.50 -36.54
C LEU A 609 -3.19 6.35 -35.89
N THR A 610 -2.87 5.16 -35.39
CA THR A 610 -1.54 4.85 -34.83
C THR A 610 -0.45 5.11 -35.88
N ALA A 611 -0.65 4.63 -37.11
CA ALA A 611 0.28 4.86 -38.22
C ALA A 611 0.47 6.35 -38.53
N ASP A 612 -0.59 7.13 -38.48
CA ASP A 612 -0.54 8.58 -38.74
C ASP A 612 0.32 9.32 -37.70
N TYR A 613 0.22 8.92 -36.41
CA TYR A 613 1.06 9.49 -35.35
C TYR A 613 2.51 9.02 -35.42
N LEU A 614 2.74 7.72 -35.57
CA LEU A 614 4.10 7.15 -35.67
C LEU A 614 4.90 7.66 -36.89
N SER A 615 4.21 7.90 -37.98
CA SER A 615 4.84 8.45 -39.23
C SER A 615 4.97 9.97 -39.24
N GLY A 616 4.42 10.67 -38.23
CA GLY A 616 4.41 12.13 -38.16
C GLY A 616 3.40 12.80 -39.10
N ARG A 617 2.53 12.03 -39.79
CA ARG A 617 1.43 12.61 -40.60
C ARG A 617 0.44 13.38 -39.71
N ARG A 618 0.25 12.93 -38.50
CA ARG A 618 -0.45 13.64 -37.42
C ARG A 618 0.50 13.87 -36.26
N LYS A 619 0.38 15.00 -35.58
CA LYS A 619 1.14 15.32 -34.37
C LYS A 619 0.35 16.26 -33.48
N ILE A 620 0.66 16.26 -32.20
CA ILE A 620 0.20 17.28 -31.27
C ILE A 620 1.14 18.47 -31.40
N GLU A 621 0.59 19.61 -31.81
CA GLU A 621 1.39 20.80 -32.09
C GLU A 621 1.90 21.47 -30.81
N VAL A 622 3.12 22.01 -30.86
CA VAL A 622 3.66 22.84 -29.78
C VAL A 622 2.94 24.20 -29.83
N PRO A 623 2.40 24.72 -28.72
CA PRO A 623 1.76 26.03 -28.68
C PRO A 623 2.70 27.12 -29.10
N LYS A 624 2.28 27.96 -30.06
CA LYS A 624 3.09 29.09 -30.59
C LYS A 624 3.39 30.18 -29.56
N THR A 625 2.50 30.29 -28.54
CA THR A 625 2.64 31.27 -27.45
C THR A 625 2.32 30.61 -26.13
N ARG A 626 3.08 30.93 -25.09
CA ARG A 626 2.84 30.49 -23.74
C ARG A 626 2.04 31.53 -22.96
N ARG A 627 1.07 31.10 -22.13
CA ARG A 627 0.32 32.05 -21.30
C ARG A 627 1.19 32.57 -20.17
N HIS A 628 0.98 33.85 -19.83
CA HIS A 628 1.62 34.47 -18.68
C HIS A 628 0.67 34.52 -17.49
N PRO A 629 1.15 34.41 -16.24
CA PRO A 629 0.31 34.51 -15.05
C PRO A 629 -0.37 35.87 -14.94
N LYS A 630 -1.69 35.89 -14.82
CA LYS A 630 -2.50 37.10 -14.71
C LYS A 630 -2.78 37.56 -13.30
N ARG A 631 -2.61 36.65 -12.30
CA ARG A 631 -3.03 36.83 -10.91
C ARG A 631 -1.96 36.39 -9.88
N GLY A 632 -0.69 36.45 -10.27
CA GLY A 632 0.41 36.03 -9.40
C GLY A 632 0.59 34.50 -9.37
N SER A 633 1.10 33.98 -8.29
CA SER A 633 1.40 32.55 -8.12
C SER A 633 0.99 32.04 -6.74
N ILE A 634 0.65 30.76 -6.65
CA ILE A 634 0.60 30.02 -5.39
C ILE A 634 2.03 29.60 -5.08
N LYS A 635 2.51 29.98 -3.90
CA LYS A 635 3.87 29.65 -3.45
C LYS A 635 3.82 28.86 -2.14
N MET A 636 4.29 27.62 -2.16
CA MET A 636 4.47 26.76 -1.00
C MET A 636 5.98 26.66 -0.71
N THR A 637 6.35 26.91 0.55
CA THR A 637 7.75 26.86 0.98
C THR A 637 7.96 25.82 2.06
N GLY A 638 9.11 25.15 2.02
CA GLY A 638 9.55 24.27 3.07
C GLY A 638 8.86 22.91 3.08
N ALA A 639 8.43 22.38 1.94
CA ALA A 639 7.87 21.03 1.85
C ALA A 639 8.96 19.99 2.17
N LYS A 640 8.64 19.07 3.11
CA LYS A 640 9.59 18.07 3.67
C LYS A 640 8.98 16.68 3.81
N GLU A 641 7.81 16.46 3.23
CA GLU A 641 7.15 15.15 3.34
C GLU A 641 7.93 14.08 2.56
N ASN A 642 8.06 12.89 3.14
CA ASN A 642 8.79 11.76 2.58
C ASN A 642 10.23 12.14 2.17
N ASN A 643 10.58 11.99 0.89
CA ASN A 643 11.91 12.29 0.37
C ASN A 643 12.17 13.77 0.02
N LEU A 644 11.20 14.66 0.23
CA LEU A 644 11.33 16.08 -0.14
C LEU A 644 12.37 16.84 0.71
N LYS A 645 13.29 17.53 0.05
CA LYS A 645 14.43 18.25 0.68
C LYS A 645 14.17 19.74 0.81
N ASN A 646 13.18 20.13 1.65
CA ASN A 646 12.85 21.53 1.93
C ASN A 646 12.47 22.32 0.65
N VAL A 647 11.61 21.73 -0.16
CA VAL A 647 11.28 22.23 -1.48
C VAL A 647 10.42 23.50 -1.43
N THR A 648 10.69 24.45 -2.35
CA THR A 648 9.83 25.60 -2.59
C THR A 648 9.18 25.47 -3.96
N LEU A 649 7.87 25.23 -3.98
CA LEU A 649 7.05 25.13 -5.16
C LEU A 649 6.37 26.47 -5.47
N GLU A 650 6.39 26.88 -6.73
CA GLU A 650 5.68 28.04 -7.23
C GLU A 650 4.84 27.65 -8.45
N VAL A 651 3.53 27.87 -8.38
CA VAL A 651 2.57 27.55 -9.44
C VAL A 651 1.92 28.84 -9.93
N PRO A 652 2.16 29.26 -11.19
CA PRO A 652 1.54 30.47 -11.76
C PRO A 652 0.02 30.29 -11.90
N ILE A 653 -0.75 31.29 -11.48
CA ILE A 653 -2.23 31.24 -11.52
C ILE A 653 -2.74 31.61 -12.92
N GLY A 654 -3.69 30.83 -13.44
CA GLY A 654 -4.29 31.01 -14.76
C GLY A 654 -3.42 30.44 -15.90
N THR A 655 -2.60 29.46 -15.60
CA THR A 655 -1.73 28.75 -16.56
C THR A 655 -1.96 27.24 -16.52
N PHE A 656 -1.47 26.57 -17.57
CA PHE A 656 -1.33 25.12 -17.63
C PHE A 656 0.07 24.74 -17.12
N THR A 657 0.16 24.24 -15.91
CA THR A 657 1.42 23.86 -15.25
C THR A 657 1.54 22.34 -15.18
N VAL A 658 2.70 21.80 -15.57
CA VAL A 658 3.00 20.37 -15.48
C VAL A 658 4.12 20.14 -14.47
N ILE A 659 3.88 19.17 -13.57
CA ILE A 659 4.88 18.64 -12.64
C ILE A 659 5.40 17.34 -13.25
N THR A 660 6.67 17.25 -13.48
CA THR A 660 7.33 16.11 -14.11
C THR A 660 8.57 15.68 -13.33
N GLY A 661 9.26 14.66 -13.79
CA GLY A 661 10.49 14.12 -13.22
C GLY A 661 10.49 12.61 -13.14
N VAL A 662 11.64 12.02 -12.87
CA VAL A 662 11.81 10.57 -12.80
C VAL A 662 10.90 9.90 -11.78
N SER A 663 10.68 8.58 -11.92
CA SER A 663 9.89 7.81 -10.98
C SER A 663 10.49 7.89 -9.57
N GLY A 664 9.63 8.05 -8.54
CA GLY A 664 10.09 8.20 -7.14
C GLY A 664 10.75 9.54 -6.79
N SER A 665 10.78 10.55 -7.68
CA SER A 665 11.40 11.87 -7.41
C SER A 665 10.67 12.74 -6.39
N GLY A 666 9.48 12.33 -5.91
CA GLY A 666 8.70 13.04 -4.90
C GLY A 666 7.54 13.88 -5.43
N LYS A 667 7.11 13.69 -6.69
CA LYS A 667 5.98 14.40 -7.31
C LYS A 667 4.69 14.26 -6.51
N SER A 668 4.29 13.03 -6.19
CA SER A 668 3.07 12.75 -5.41
C SER A 668 3.17 13.29 -3.99
N SER A 669 4.33 13.17 -3.33
CA SER A 669 4.58 13.74 -2.00
C SER A 669 4.42 15.26 -1.99
N LEU A 670 4.90 15.94 -3.04
CA LEU A 670 4.80 17.40 -3.16
C LEU A 670 3.37 17.85 -3.47
N ILE A 671 2.70 17.19 -4.41
CA ILE A 671 1.41 17.64 -4.93
C ILE A 671 0.24 16.95 -4.19
N THR A 672 0.19 15.61 -4.23
CA THR A 672 -0.96 14.84 -3.74
C THR A 672 -1.01 14.81 -2.22
N ASP A 673 0.15 14.66 -1.54
CA ASP A 673 0.22 14.52 -0.09
C ASP A 673 0.36 15.88 0.61
N THR A 674 0.90 16.92 -0.06
CA THR A 674 1.17 18.20 0.59
C THR A 674 0.35 19.35 0.01
N LEU A 675 0.48 19.69 -1.29
CA LEU A 675 -0.16 20.87 -1.86
C LEU A 675 -1.69 20.72 -1.93
N ALA A 676 -2.18 19.62 -2.48
CA ALA A 676 -3.62 19.41 -2.69
C ALA A 676 -4.42 19.45 -1.38
N PRO A 677 -4.05 18.72 -0.31
CA PRO A 677 -4.76 18.81 0.97
C PRO A 677 -4.57 20.17 1.64
N ALA A 678 -3.40 20.82 1.54
CA ALA A 678 -3.19 22.15 2.10
C ALA A 678 -4.07 23.21 1.45
N LEU A 679 -4.23 23.17 0.13
CA LEU A 679 -5.15 24.05 -0.59
C LEU A 679 -6.60 23.72 -0.28
N ALA A 680 -6.99 22.44 -0.26
CA ALA A 680 -8.35 22.01 0.05
C ALA A 680 -8.78 22.44 1.47
N ASN A 681 -7.88 22.35 2.44
CA ASN A 681 -8.17 22.80 3.82
C ASN A 681 -8.42 24.31 3.89
N ARG A 682 -7.65 25.13 3.16
CA ARG A 682 -7.77 26.58 3.20
C ARG A 682 -8.91 27.14 2.35
N VAL A 683 -9.17 26.55 1.17
CA VAL A 683 -10.12 27.07 0.20
C VAL A 683 -11.48 26.39 0.32
N ASN A 684 -11.48 25.06 0.43
CA ASN A 684 -12.71 24.26 0.47
C ASN A 684 -13.15 23.94 1.91
N HIS A 685 -12.40 24.41 2.94
CA HIS A 685 -12.62 24.08 4.36
C HIS A 685 -12.66 22.56 4.60
N ALA A 686 -11.86 21.81 3.83
CA ALA A 686 -11.67 20.38 4.05
C ALA A 686 -10.79 20.16 5.28
N HIS A 687 -10.88 18.98 5.88
CA HIS A 687 -10.06 18.63 7.05
C HIS A 687 -9.24 17.41 6.72
N ARG A 688 -8.22 17.61 5.89
CA ARG A 688 -7.33 16.54 5.43
C ARG A 688 -5.96 16.69 6.09
N ARG A 689 -5.33 15.56 6.40
CA ARG A 689 -3.91 15.56 6.80
C ARG A 689 -3.09 16.13 5.65
N THR A 690 -2.15 17.00 5.99
CA THR A 690 -1.20 17.58 5.04
C THR A 690 0.20 17.07 5.33
N GLY A 691 0.98 16.86 4.29
CA GLY A 691 2.41 16.68 4.42
C GLY A 691 3.08 17.89 5.09
N ALA A 692 4.28 17.72 5.60
CA ALA A 692 5.02 18.77 6.31
C ALA A 692 5.45 19.89 5.36
N TYR A 693 5.04 21.13 5.62
CA TYR A 693 5.47 22.33 4.92
C TYR A 693 5.54 23.54 5.88
N ARG A 694 6.25 24.59 5.49
CA ARG A 694 6.43 25.80 6.33
C ARG A 694 5.31 26.82 6.11
N LYS A 695 5.03 27.23 4.88
CA LYS A 695 4.08 28.30 4.55
C LYS A 695 3.54 28.15 3.13
N ILE A 696 2.28 28.53 2.93
CA ILE A 696 1.66 28.68 1.61
C ILE A 696 1.06 30.09 1.49
N THR A 697 1.23 30.73 0.32
CA THR A 697 0.74 32.08 0.00
C THR A 697 0.12 32.13 -1.37
N GLY A 698 -0.68 33.17 -1.70
CA GLY A 698 -1.35 33.31 -2.98
C GLY A 698 -2.70 32.60 -3.08
N VAL A 699 -3.15 31.99 -1.97
CA VAL A 699 -4.39 31.18 -1.91
C VAL A 699 -5.64 32.05 -2.06
N GLU A 700 -5.56 33.32 -1.71
CA GLU A 700 -6.63 34.31 -1.84
C GLU A 700 -7.08 34.57 -3.29
N ASN A 701 -6.28 34.16 -4.26
CA ASN A 701 -6.57 34.34 -5.69
C ASN A 701 -7.38 33.18 -6.31
N ILE A 702 -7.70 32.15 -5.51
CA ILE A 702 -8.49 31.01 -5.93
C ILE A 702 -9.72 30.86 -5.03
N ASP A 703 -10.82 30.34 -5.58
CA ASP A 703 -12.09 30.17 -4.88
C ASP A 703 -12.49 28.69 -4.68
N LYS A 704 -11.88 27.79 -5.39
CA LYS A 704 -12.16 26.35 -5.34
C LYS A 704 -10.95 25.54 -5.73
N VAL A 705 -10.75 24.41 -5.08
CA VAL A 705 -9.73 23.41 -5.41
C VAL A 705 -10.42 22.10 -5.75
N ILE A 706 -10.06 21.52 -6.90
CA ILE A 706 -10.61 20.25 -7.37
C ILE A 706 -9.44 19.32 -7.64
N ASN A 707 -9.40 18.21 -6.91
CA ASN A 707 -8.45 17.12 -7.14
C ASN A 707 -9.12 16.00 -7.92
N ILE A 708 -8.57 15.63 -9.05
CA ILE A 708 -9.07 14.60 -9.96
C ILE A 708 -8.01 13.49 -10.03
N ASP A 709 -8.22 12.46 -9.26
CA ASP A 709 -7.37 11.27 -9.17
C ASP A 709 -7.97 10.07 -9.92
N GLN A 710 -7.21 8.98 -10.02
CA GLN A 710 -7.62 7.74 -10.67
C GLN A 710 -8.52 6.83 -9.81
N SER A 711 -8.93 7.28 -8.61
CA SER A 711 -9.81 6.48 -7.75
C SER A 711 -11.17 6.23 -8.41
N PRO A 712 -11.81 5.06 -8.18
CA PRO A 712 -13.12 4.75 -8.75
C PRO A 712 -14.17 5.81 -8.42
N ILE A 713 -15.12 6.03 -9.35
CA ILE A 713 -16.28 6.93 -9.13
C ILE A 713 -17.32 6.36 -8.18
N GLY A 714 -17.13 5.14 -7.70
CA GLY A 714 -17.95 4.45 -6.71
C GLY A 714 -17.47 3.04 -6.46
N ARG A 715 -17.84 2.49 -5.30
CA ARG A 715 -17.40 1.15 -4.85
C ARG A 715 -18.42 0.04 -5.11
N THR A 716 -19.60 0.37 -5.63
CA THR A 716 -20.68 -0.57 -5.84
C THR A 716 -21.08 -0.66 -7.31
N PRO A 717 -21.64 -1.78 -7.77
CA PRO A 717 -22.16 -1.93 -9.15
C PRO A 717 -23.27 -0.93 -9.53
N ARG A 718 -23.90 -0.26 -8.56
CA ARG A 718 -24.90 0.78 -8.77
C ARG A 718 -24.34 2.11 -9.22
N SER A 719 -23.09 2.40 -8.82
CA SER A 719 -22.41 3.60 -9.29
C SER A 719 -22.04 3.43 -10.76
N ASN A 720 -22.37 4.41 -11.58
CA ASN A 720 -22.10 4.42 -13.01
C ASN A 720 -21.90 5.85 -13.52
N PRO A 721 -21.37 6.06 -14.75
CA PRO A 721 -21.17 7.38 -15.32
C PRO A 721 -22.40 8.28 -15.29
N ALA A 722 -23.57 7.76 -15.66
CA ALA A 722 -24.82 8.54 -15.70
C ALA A 722 -25.24 9.05 -14.31
N THR A 723 -25.07 8.25 -13.26
CA THR A 723 -25.42 8.66 -11.90
C THR A 723 -24.38 9.65 -11.35
N TYR A 724 -23.11 9.45 -11.65
CA TYR A 724 -22.03 10.30 -11.14
C TYR A 724 -22.11 11.74 -11.66
N ILE A 725 -22.41 11.92 -12.94
CA ILE A 725 -22.57 13.25 -13.54
C ILE A 725 -23.99 13.85 -13.33
N GLY A 726 -24.87 13.17 -12.60
CA GLY A 726 -26.23 13.61 -12.36
C GLY A 726 -27.13 13.60 -13.61
N LEU A 727 -26.74 12.87 -14.66
CA LEU A 727 -27.51 12.70 -15.88
C LEU A 727 -28.76 11.84 -15.64
N TRP A 728 -28.61 10.82 -14.77
CA TRP A 728 -29.66 9.84 -14.53
C TRP A 728 -30.91 10.45 -13.90
N ASP A 729 -30.77 11.51 -13.14
CA ASP A 729 -31.93 12.23 -12.54
C ASP A 729 -32.77 12.89 -13.63
N ASP A 730 -32.14 13.51 -14.64
CA ASP A 730 -32.86 14.14 -15.76
C ASP A 730 -33.56 13.07 -16.62
N ILE A 731 -32.93 11.93 -16.86
CA ILE A 731 -33.52 10.81 -17.61
C ILE A 731 -34.73 10.24 -16.85
N ARG A 732 -34.65 10.03 -15.55
CA ARG A 732 -35.76 9.58 -14.71
C ARG A 732 -36.95 10.54 -14.75
N ALA A 733 -36.66 11.84 -14.67
CA ALA A 733 -37.69 12.88 -14.79
C ALA A 733 -38.36 12.87 -16.16
N LEU A 734 -37.58 12.65 -17.23
CA LEU A 734 -38.08 12.50 -18.58
C LEU A 734 -39.03 11.30 -18.72
N PHE A 735 -38.62 10.11 -18.24
CA PHE A 735 -39.49 8.91 -18.26
C PHE A 735 -40.76 9.08 -17.44
N ALA A 736 -40.69 9.73 -16.28
CA ALA A 736 -41.88 10.07 -15.47
C ALA A 736 -42.82 11.06 -16.17
N SER A 737 -42.31 11.86 -17.10
CA SER A 737 -43.13 12.84 -17.87
C SER A 737 -43.89 12.19 -19.05
N THR A 738 -43.61 10.96 -19.44
CA THR A 738 -44.30 10.24 -20.54
C THR A 738 -45.76 10.03 -20.26
N THR A 739 -46.58 9.95 -21.30
CA THR A 739 -48.03 9.76 -21.18
C THR A 739 -48.38 8.50 -20.39
N GLU A 740 -47.60 7.40 -20.66
CA GLU A 740 -47.82 6.13 -19.99
C GLU A 740 -47.48 6.18 -18.50
N SER A 741 -46.35 6.83 -18.12
CA SER A 741 -46.01 7.04 -16.72
C SER A 741 -47.05 7.84 -15.98
N LYS A 742 -47.56 8.92 -16.57
CA LYS A 742 -48.63 9.74 -15.98
C LYS A 742 -49.93 8.95 -15.80
N ALA A 743 -50.32 8.14 -16.79
CA ALA A 743 -51.49 7.29 -16.70
C ALA A 743 -51.41 6.24 -15.59
N ARG A 744 -50.17 5.74 -15.30
CA ARG A 744 -49.91 4.78 -14.23
C ARG A 744 -49.55 5.42 -12.88
N GLY A 745 -49.47 6.75 -12.78
CA GLY A 745 -49.06 7.46 -11.58
C GLY A 745 -47.57 7.25 -11.19
N TYR A 746 -46.68 7.00 -12.17
CA TYR A 746 -45.25 6.74 -11.92
C TYR A 746 -44.49 8.04 -11.74
N ALA A 747 -43.95 8.23 -10.55
CA ALA A 747 -43.07 9.34 -10.22
C ALA A 747 -41.60 9.00 -10.61
N PRO A 748 -40.68 9.97 -10.66
CA PRO A 748 -39.26 9.73 -11.00
C PRO A 748 -38.58 8.66 -10.13
N GLY A 749 -39.01 8.43 -8.90
CA GLY A 749 -38.55 7.37 -8.02
C GLY A 749 -38.77 5.96 -8.57
N ARG A 750 -39.83 5.75 -9.37
CA ARG A 750 -40.14 4.46 -10.03
C ARG A 750 -39.00 4.01 -10.98
N PHE A 751 -38.34 4.97 -11.60
CA PHE A 751 -37.25 4.76 -12.55
C PHE A 751 -35.87 4.77 -11.88
N SER A 752 -35.82 4.66 -10.55
CA SER A 752 -34.58 4.54 -9.80
C SER A 752 -34.27 3.07 -9.47
N PHE A 753 -33.09 2.59 -9.82
CA PHE A 753 -32.63 1.27 -9.40
C PHE A 753 -32.10 1.23 -7.96
N ASN A 754 -32.00 2.38 -7.28
CA ASN A 754 -31.56 2.48 -5.89
C ASN A 754 -32.72 2.41 -4.88
N VAL A 755 -33.94 2.72 -5.31
CA VAL A 755 -35.13 2.81 -4.45
C VAL A 755 -36.08 1.66 -4.77
N SER A 756 -36.71 1.11 -3.72
CA SER A 756 -37.76 0.08 -3.90
C SER A 756 -38.96 0.61 -4.70
N GLY A 757 -39.67 -0.31 -5.36
CA GLY A 757 -40.89 0.01 -6.11
C GLY A 757 -40.74 -0.18 -7.63
N GLY A 758 -39.61 0.22 -8.23
CA GLY A 758 -39.34 0.04 -9.67
C GLY A 758 -38.18 -0.86 -10.01
N ARG A 759 -37.30 -1.10 -9.04
CA ARG A 759 -36.12 -1.96 -9.24
C ARG A 759 -36.46 -3.43 -9.13
N CYS A 760 -35.59 -4.28 -9.66
CA CYS A 760 -35.62 -5.72 -9.38
C CYS A 760 -35.26 -5.95 -7.90
N GLU A 761 -36.16 -6.57 -7.14
CA GLU A 761 -35.92 -6.81 -5.71
C GLU A 761 -34.98 -8.02 -5.46
N ALA A 762 -34.80 -8.94 -6.40
CA ALA A 762 -33.88 -10.05 -6.26
C ALA A 762 -32.42 -9.57 -6.20
N CYS A 763 -31.99 -8.70 -7.13
CA CYS A 763 -30.67 -8.09 -7.10
C CYS A 763 -30.65 -6.69 -6.45
N LYS A 764 -31.79 -6.23 -5.93
CA LYS A 764 -31.95 -4.89 -5.32
C LYS A 764 -31.46 -3.74 -6.21
N GLY A 765 -31.51 -3.93 -7.54
CA GLY A 765 -31.09 -2.95 -8.55
C GLY A 765 -29.63 -3.02 -8.97
N ASP A 766 -28.85 -3.97 -8.48
CA ASP A 766 -27.45 -4.16 -8.88
C ASP A 766 -27.33 -4.71 -10.32
N GLY A 767 -28.35 -5.43 -10.80
CA GLY A 767 -28.32 -6.16 -12.08
C GLY A 767 -27.51 -7.46 -12.01
N GLN A 768 -26.72 -7.62 -10.96
CA GLN A 768 -25.82 -8.76 -10.72
C GLN A 768 -26.01 -9.28 -9.30
N ILE A 769 -25.64 -10.53 -9.08
CA ILE A 769 -25.59 -11.17 -7.77
C ILE A 769 -24.12 -11.43 -7.45
N LYS A 770 -23.65 -10.93 -6.32
CA LYS A 770 -22.32 -11.19 -5.80
C LYS A 770 -22.29 -12.57 -5.15
N ILE A 771 -21.41 -13.44 -5.61
CA ILE A 771 -21.12 -14.73 -5.00
C ILE A 771 -19.78 -14.58 -4.26
N GLU A 772 -19.85 -14.57 -2.93
CA GLU A 772 -18.66 -14.47 -2.09
C GLU A 772 -17.92 -15.81 -2.04
N MET A 773 -16.65 -15.80 -2.42
CA MET A 773 -15.78 -16.96 -2.44
C MET A 773 -14.69 -16.79 -1.38
N HIS A 774 -14.73 -17.56 -0.30
CA HIS A 774 -13.84 -17.39 0.86
C HIS A 774 -12.32 -17.39 0.57
N PHE A 775 -11.88 -18.03 -0.51
CA PHE A 775 -10.47 -18.18 -0.89
C PHE A 775 -10.13 -17.66 -2.29
N LEU A 776 -11.14 -17.21 -3.04
CA LEU A 776 -11.00 -16.70 -4.40
C LEU A 776 -11.64 -15.30 -4.48
N PRO A 777 -11.30 -14.50 -5.50
CA PRO A 777 -12.00 -13.24 -5.75
C PRO A 777 -13.51 -13.47 -5.91
N ASP A 778 -14.32 -12.54 -5.41
CA ASP A 778 -15.77 -12.57 -5.53
C ASP A 778 -16.19 -12.61 -7.01
N VAL A 779 -17.16 -13.45 -7.33
CA VAL A 779 -17.72 -13.58 -8.68
C VAL A 779 -19.04 -12.84 -8.77
N TYR A 780 -19.21 -12.05 -9.82
CA TYR A 780 -20.44 -11.33 -10.12
C TYR A 780 -21.14 -12.00 -11.30
N VAL A 781 -22.34 -12.52 -11.10
CA VAL A 781 -23.16 -13.14 -12.15
C VAL A 781 -24.38 -12.29 -12.44
N PRO A 782 -24.85 -12.20 -13.70
CA PRO A 782 -26.10 -11.51 -14.02
C PRO A 782 -27.26 -12.06 -13.21
N CYS A 783 -28.15 -11.18 -12.76
CA CYS A 783 -29.34 -11.59 -12.01
C CYS A 783 -30.31 -12.36 -12.93
N GLU A 784 -30.62 -13.59 -12.62
CA GLU A 784 -31.52 -14.45 -13.41
C GLU A 784 -32.93 -13.88 -13.54
N VAL A 785 -33.43 -13.16 -12.49
CA VAL A 785 -34.78 -12.61 -12.46
C VAL A 785 -34.97 -11.45 -13.44
N CYS A 786 -33.99 -10.53 -13.53
CA CYS A 786 -34.06 -9.36 -14.41
C CYS A 786 -33.13 -9.44 -15.62
N GLY A 787 -32.37 -10.52 -15.80
CA GLY A 787 -31.43 -10.65 -16.91
C GLY A 787 -30.40 -9.51 -17.00
N GLY A 788 -29.99 -8.93 -15.86
CA GLY A 788 -29.11 -7.79 -15.81
C GLY A 788 -29.76 -6.41 -15.94
N GLN A 789 -31.05 -6.35 -16.25
CA GLN A 789 -31.78 -5.10 -16.57
C GLN A 789 -32.04 -4.18 -15.37
N ARG A 790 -31.82 -4.62 -14.14
CA ARG A 790 -31.92 -3.84 -12.87
C ARG A 790 -33.34 -3.46 -12.43
N TYR A 791 -34.33 -3.54 -13.29
CA TYR A 791 -35.73 -3.11 -13.06
C TYR A 791 -36.72 -4.26 -13.08
N ASN A 792 -37.90 -4.04 -12.52
CA ASN A 792 -39.02 -4.98 -12.64
C ASN A 792 -39.72 -4.82 -13.98
N ARG A 793 -40.54 -5.83 -14.35
CA ARG A 793 -41.23 -5.91 -15.65
C ARG A 793 -42.16 -4.72 -15.91
N GLU A 794 -42.86 -4.22 -14.91
CA GLU A 794 -43.84 -3.13 -15.05
C GLU A 794 -43.09 -1.80 -15.36
N THR A 795 -41.93 -1.55 -14.76
CA THR A 795 -41.12 -0.36 -15.05
C THR A 795 -40.56 -0.40 -16.48
N LEU A 796 -40.18 -1.60 -16.97
CA LEU A 796 -39.63 -1.79 -18.30
C LEU A 796 -40.68 -1.64 -19.43
N GLN A 797 -41.98 -1.69 -19.11
CA GLN A 797 -43.03 -1.46 -20.13
C GLN A 797 -43.08 0.01 -20.57
N VAL A 798 -42.65 0.96 -19.70
CA VAL A 798 -42.65 2.36 -20.09
C VAL A 798 -41.51 2.65 -21.05
N THR A 799 -41.84 3.24 -22.19
CA THR A 799 -40.86 3.58 -23.22
C THR A 799 -40.86 5.08 -23.54
N TYR A 800 -39.68 5.55 -23.93
CA TYR A 800 -39.46 6.86 -24.54
C TYR A 800 -38.81 6.66 -25.89
N ARG A 801 -39.45 7.13 -27.00
CA ARG A 801 -39.00 6.91 -28.37
C ARG A 801 -38.64 5.43 -28.66
N GLY A 802 -39.48 4.50 -28.14
CA GLY A 802 -39.36 3.06 -28.38
C GLY A 802 -38.30 2.34 -27.54
N LYS A 803 -37.61 3.03 -26.62
CA LYS A 803 -36.63 2.44 -25.72
C LYS A 803 -37.10 2.52 -24.26
N ASN A 804 -36.94 1.43 -23.51
CA ASN A 804 -37.22 1.39 -22.09
C ASN A 804 -36.02 1.94 -21.28
N ILE A 805 -36.20 2.10 -19.97
CA ILE A 805 -35.18 2.72 -19.09
C ILE A 805 -33.89 1.89 -18.98
N ALA A 806 -33.96 0.57 -19.08
CA ALA A 806 -32.79 -0.31 -19.05
C ALA A 806 -32.01 -0.26 -20.38
N GLU A 807 -32.72 -0.24 -21.54
CA GLU A 807 -32.09 -0.06 -22.84
C GLU A 807 -31.39 1.29 -22.96
N VAL A 808 -31.94 2.34 -22.35
CA VAL A 808 -31.28 3.66 -22.29
C VAL A 808 -30.02 3.59 -21.41
N LEU A 809 -30.07 2.85 -20.31
CA LEU A 809 -28.88 2.67 -19.44
C LEU A 809 -27.76 1.90 -20.16
N ASP A 810 -28.14 1.04 -21.10
CA ASP A 810 -27.18 0.22 -21.88
C ASP A 810 -26.64 0.95 -23.13
N MET A 811 -27.18 2.10 -23.49
CA MET A 811 -26.65 2.92 -24.59
C MET A 811 -25.24 3.42 -24.32
N THR A 812 -24.44 3.51 -25.38
CA THR A 812 -23.20 4.27 -25.35
C THR A 812 -23.48 5.77 -25.20
N VAL A 813 -22.50 6.53 -24.72
CA VAL A 813 -22.61 8.00 -24.65
C VAL A 813 -22.87 8.60 -26.02
N GLU A 814 -22.25 8.05 -27.08
CA GLU A 814 -22.41 8.51 -28.46
C GLU A 814 -23.83 8.26 -28.98
N ASP A 815 -24.40 7.07 -28.79
CA ASP A 815 -25.77 6.76 -29.19
C ASP A 815 -26.78 7.59 -28.39
N ALA A 816 -26.54 7.75 -27.10
CA ALA A 816 -27.38 8.57 -26.23
C ALA A 816 -27.38 10.04 -26.67
N LEU A 817 -26.25 10.60 -27.16
CA LEU A 817 -26.18 11.96 -27.72
C LEU A 817 -27.15 12.13 -28.91
N VAL A 818 -27.20 11.15 -29.79
CA VAL A 818 -28.13 11.17 -30.94
C VAL A 818 -29.57 10.98 -30.45
N PHE A 819 -29.78 10.00 -29.54
CA PHE A 819 -31.13 9.70 -29.03
C PHE A 819 -31.79 10.87 -28.29
N PHE A 820 -31.02 11.63 -27.50
CA PHE A 820 -31.47 12.78 -26.72
C PHE A 820 -31.12 14.12 -27.36
N GLU A 821 -30.87 14.20 -28.68
CA GLU A 821 -30.47 15.45 -29.38
C GLU A 821 -31.41 16.64 -29.12
N ASN A 822 -32.73 16.37 -28.95
CA ASN A 822 -33.76 17.38 -28.73
C ASN A 822 -34.01 17.70 -27.26
N ILE A 823 -33.22 17.16 -26.32
CA ILE A 823 -33.35 17.45 -24.88
C ILE A 823 -32.08 18.18 -24.39
N PRO A 824 -32.07 19.52 -24.40
CA PRO A 824 -30.84 20.31 -24.22
C PRO A 824 -30.14 20.05 -22.89
N GLY A 825 -30.87 19.77 -21.81
CA GLY A 825 -30.31 19.47 -20.48
C GLY A 825 -29.49 18.17 -20.47
N ILE A 826 -30.06 17.10 -21.05
CA ILE A 826 -29.45 15.78 -21.17
C ILE A 826 -28.27 15.86 -22.17
N LYS A 827 -28.50 16.44 -23.36
CA LYS A 827 -27.51 16.57 -24.41
C LYS A 827 -26.23 17.27 -23.91
N ARG A 828 -26.37 18.36 -23.14
CA ARG A 828 -25.21 19.10 -22.59
C ARG A 828 -24.35 18.23 -21.69
N LYS A 829 -24.95 17.38 -20.84
CA LYS A 829 -24.23 16.47 -19.93
C LYS A 829 -23.55 15.34 -20.72
N LEU A 830 -24.22 14.77 -21.69
CA LEU A 830 -23.67 13.75 -22.59
C LEU A 830 -22.48 14.31 -23.40
N GLN A 831 -22.61 15.58 -23.89
CA GLN A 831 -21.54 16.23 -24.64
C GLN A 831 -20.25 16.36 -23.80
N THR A 832 -20.33 16.61 -22.48
CA THR A 832 -19.13 16.66 -21.65
C THR A 832 -18.43 15.31 -21.52
N LEU A 833 -19.16 14.20 -21.49
CA LEU A 833 -18.58 12.86 -21.52
C LEU A 833 -17.93 12.56 -22.87
N TYR A 834 -18.59 12.97 -23.96
CA TYR A 834 -18.06 12.80 -25.30
C TYR A 834 -16.79 13.63 -25.52
N ASP A 835 -16.77 14.88 -25.08
CA ASP A 835 -15.63 15.80 -25.22
C ASP A 835 -14.36 15.28 -24.51
N VAL A 836 -14.49 14.54 -23.41
CA VAL A 836 -13.36 13.91 -22.73
C VAL A 836 -12.95 12.55 -23.32
N GLY A 837 -13.49 12.18 -24.49
CA GLY A 837 -13.15 10.91 -25.18
C GLY A 837 -13.82 9.67 -24.60
N LEU A 838 -14.97 9.81 -23.93
CA LEU A 838 -15.73 8.69 -23.36
C LEU A 838 -17.00 8.37 -24.17
N GLY A 839 -16.98 8.60 -25.50
CA GLY A 839 -18.11 8.30 -26.38
C GLY A 839 -18.53 6.85 -26.39
N TYR A 840 -17.59 5.94 -26.21
CA TYR A 840 -17.78 4.50 -26.30
C TYR A 840 -18.30 3.83 -25.01
N ILE A 841 -18.19 4.46 -23.83
CA ILE A 841 -18.66 3.85 -22.58
C ILE A 841 -20.20 3.82 -22.53
N ARG A 842 -20.77 2.80 -21.87
CA ARG A 842 -22.21 2.73 -21.65
C ARG A 842 -22.61 3.60 -20.45
N LEU A 843 -23.78 4.22 -20.51
CA LEU A 843 -24.30 5.09 -19.44
C LEU A 843 -24.39 4.36 -18.10
N GLY A 844 -24.79 3.08 -18.11
CA GLY A 844 -24.94 2.22 -16.94
C GLY A 844 -23.76 1.33 -16.61
N GLN A 845 -22.60 1.53 -17.27
CA GLN A 845 -21.41 0.76 -16.99
C GLN A 845 -21.01 0.89 -15.52
N SER A 846 -20.79 -0.25 -14.84
CA SER A 846 -20.45 -0.25 -13.41
C SER A 846 -19.15 0.51 -13.15
N ALA A 847 -19.12 1.31 -12.09
CA ALA A 847 -17.90 1.99 -11.65
C ALA A 847 -16.73 1.05 -11.39
N THR A 848 -17.01 -0.20 -11.03
CA THR A 848 -16.00 -1.24 -10.75
C THR A 848 -15.35 -1.82 -12.01
N THR A 849 -15.95 -1.62 -13.18
CA THR A 849 -15.42 -2.07 -14.47
C THR A 849 -14.70 -0.98 -15.26
N LEU A 850 -14.77 0.27 -14.79
CA LEU A 850 -14.03 1.37 -15.40
C LEU A 850 -12.55 1.28 -15.07
N SER A 851 -11.70 1.58 -16.05
CA SER A 851 -10.28 1.81 -15.81
C SER A 851 -10.05 3.09 -14.97
N GLY A 852 -8.86 3.23 -14.34
CA GLY A 852 -8.52 4.43 -13.57
C GLY A 852 -8.62 5.71 -14.42
N GLY A 853 -8.13 5.68 -15.65
CA GLY A 853 -8.23 6.79 -16.58
C GLY A 853 -9.66 7.12 -17.02
N GLU A 854 -10.53 6.12 -17.24
CA GLU A 854 -11.95 6.35 -17.54
C GLU A 854 -12.67 6.99 -16.34
N ALA A 855 -12.44 6.48 -15.12
CA ALA A 855 -13.00 7.05 -13.90
C ALA A 855 -12.58 8.52 -13.71
N GLN A 856 -11.32 8.83 -13.97
CA GLN A 856 -10.78 10.19 -13.90
C GLN A 856 -11.44 11.12 -14.93
N ARG A 857 -11.62 10.66 -16.17
CA ARG A 857 -12.30 11.42 -17.24
C ARG A 857 -13.78 11.65 -16.93
N VAL A 858 -14.48 10.70 -16.30
CA VAL A 858 -15.86 10.90 -15.81
C VAL A 858 -15.90 11.99 -14.75
N LYS A 859 -14.92 12.01 -13.80
CA LYS A 859 -14.80 13.09 -12.79
C LYS A 859 -14.57 14.44 -13.48
N LEU A 860 -13.69 14.51 -14.46
CA LEU A 860 -13.41 15.72 -15.24
C LEU A 860 -14.68 16.20 -15.97
N ALA A 861 -15.43 15.31 -16.63
CA ALA A 861 -16.69 15.63 -17.29
C ALA A 861 -17.72 16.22 -16.32
N SER A 862 -17.80 15.68 -15.10
CA SER A 862 -18.69 16.21 -14.03
C SER A 862 -18.33 17.66 -13.66
N GLU A 863 -17.05 18.01 -13.62
CA GLU A 863 -16.64 19.39 -13.30
C GLU A 863 -16.85 20.35 -14.48
N LEU A 864 -16.67 19.88 -15.72
CA LEU A 864 -16.93 20.69 -16.93
C LEU A 864 -18.37 21.16 -17.08
N GLN A 865 -19.34 20.45 -16.51
CA GLN A 865 -20.75 20.84 -16.51
C GLN A 865 -21.05 22.06 -15.65
N LYS A 866 -20.22 22.27 -14.61
CA LYS A 866 -20.44 23.33 -13.63
C LYS A 866 -20.05 24.69 -14.21
N ARG A 867 -20.72 25.74 -13.77
CA ARG A 867 -20.38 27.10 -14.18
C ARG A 867 -18.98 27.44 -13.64
N SER A 868 -18.06 27.75 -14.56
CA SER A 868 -16.71 28.18 -14.17
C SER A 868 -16.73 29.59 -13.60
N THR A 869 -16.03 29.81 -12.50
CA THR A 869 -15.74 31.14 -11.94
C THR A 869 -14.48 31.76 -12.54
N GLY A 870 -13.68 30.97 -13.24
CA GLY A 870 -12.37 31.37 -13.75
C GLY A 870 -11.29 31.48 -12.66
N LYS A 871 -11.57 31.00 -11.43
CA LYS A 871 -10.64 31.03 -10.29
C LYS A 871 -10.44 29.65 -9.66
N THR A 872 -10.92 28.59 -10.32
CA THR A 872 -10.77 27.24 -9.83
C THR A 872 -9.37 26.70 -10.10
N PHE A 873 -8.80 26.02 -9.10
CA PHE A 873 -7.52 25.31 -9.18
C PHE A 873 -7.78 23.82 -9.36
N TYR A 874 -7.46 23.30 -10.53
CA TYR A 874 -7.57 21.87 -10.86
C TYR A 874 -6.23 21.19 -10.66
N ILE A 875 -6.24 20.03 -10.01
CA ILE A 875 -5.09 19.14 -9.85
C ILE A 875 -5.47 17.80 -10.49
N LEU A 876 -4.68 17.34 -11.45
CA LEU A 876 -4.87 16.05 -12.11
C LEU A 876 -3.59 15.21 -11.95
N ASP A 877 -3.79 13.93 -11.64
CA ASP A 877 -2.70 12.97 -11.44
C ASP A 877 -2.68 11.98 -12.62
N GLU A 878 -1.65 12.06 -13.47
CA GLU A 878 -1.41 11.22 -14.66
C GLU A 878 -2.66 11.02 -15.53
N PRO A 879 -3.31 12.08 -16.04
CA PRO A 879 -4.57 11.94 -16.76
C PRO A 879 -4.46 11.30 -18.14
N THR A 880 -3.25 11.06 -18.68
CA THR A 880 -3.04 10.38 -19.96
C THR A 880 -2.84 8.87 -19.85
N THR A 881 -2.93 8.33 -18.64
CA THR A 881 -2.83 6.88 -18.40
C THR A 881 -3.80 6.09 -19.27
N GLY A 882 -3.29 5.13 -20.04
CA GLY A 882 -4.08 4.27 -20.93
C GLY A 882 -4.69 4.96 -22.15
N LEU A 883 -4.17 6.12 -22.54
CA LEU A 883 -4.68 6.90 -23.67
C LEU A 883 -3.81 6.74 -24.93
N HIS A 884 -4.48 6.46 -26.03
CA HIS A 884 -3.87 6.58 -27.35
C HIS A 884 -3.58 8.06 -27.68
N PHE A 885 -2.63 8.35 -28.57
CA PHE A 885 -2.23 9.69 -29.00
C PHE A 885 -3.41 10.61 -29.36
N GLU A 886 -4.42 10.10 -30.06
CA GLU A 886 -5.63 10.86 -30.41
C GLU A 886 -6.46 11.21 -29.17
N ASP A 887 -6.59 10.29 -28.22
CA ASP A 887 -7.30 10.54 -26.96
C ASP A 887 -6.55 11.60 -26.12
N VAL A 888 -5.20 11.56 -26.11
CA VAL A 888 -4.34 12.59 -25.46
C VAL A 888 -4.58 13.96 -26.09
N ARG A 889 -4.65 14.03 -27.42
CA ARG A 889 -4.95 15.27 -28.14
C ARG A 889 -6.31 15.85 -27.74
N GLN A 890 -7.34 15.01 -27.66
CA GLN A 890 -8.69 15.44 -27.23
C GLN A 890 -8.68 15.92 -25.78
N LEU A 891 -8.03 15.21 -24.87
CA LEU A 891 -7.89 15.62 -23.47
C LEU A 891 -7.18 16.97 -23.36
N LEU A 892 -6.10 17.20 -24.10
CA LEU A 892 -5.40 18.49 -24.11
C LEU A 892 -6.30 19.63 -24.55
N VAL A 893 -7.17 19.45 -25.56
CA VAL A 893 -8.14 20.47 -25.97
C VAL A 893 -9.06 20.85 -24.81
N VAL A 894 -9.50 19.88 -24.02
CA VAL A 894 -10.36 20.09 -22.85
C VAL A 894 -9.61 20.85 -21.74
N LEU A 895 -8.37 20.43 -21.41
CA LEU A 895 -7.54 21.10 -20.40
C LEU A 895 -7.21 22.54 -20.81
N GLN A 896 -6.89 22.78 -22.08
CA GLN A 896 -6.61 24.12 -22.60
C GLN A 896 -7.87 25.03 -22.48
N ARG A 897 -9.08 24.51 -22.79
CA ARG A 897 -10.34 25.25 -22.59
C ARG A 897 -10.56 25.66 -21.13
N LEU A 898 -10.22 24.81 -20.15
CA LEU A 898 -10.30 25.15 -18.73
C LEU A 898 -9.39 26.34 -18.38
N VAL A 899 -8.15 26.33 -18.90
CA VAL A 899 -7.18 27.40 -18.67
C VAL A 899 -7.63 28.69 -19.36
N ASP A 900 -8.14 28.61 -20.58
CA ASP A 900 -8.65 29.77 -21.36
C ASP A 900 -9.83 30.43 -20.65
N ALA A 901 -10.65 29.64 -19.91
CA ALA A 901 -11.70 30.14 -19.05
C ALA A 901 -11.16 30.83 -17.77
N GLY A 902 -9.84 30.98 -17.61
CA GLY A 902 -9.18 31.66 -16.49
C GLY A 902 -8.79 30.79 -15.31
N ASN A 903 -9.09 29.49 -15.34
CA ASN A 903 -8.73 28.57 -14.27
C ASN A 903 -7.23 28.21 -14.28
N THR A 904 -6.74 27.67 -13.18
CA THR A 904 -5.38 27.11 -13.10
C THR A 904 -5.48 25.59 -13.19
N VAL A 905 -4.68 25.00 -14.06
CA VAL A 905 -4.62 23.54 -14.23
C VAL A 905 -3.20 23.08 -13.91
N LEU A 906 -3.07 22.26 -12.88
CA LEU A 906 -1.83 21.60 -12.47
C LEU A 906 -1.95 20.11 -12.79
N VAL A 907 -1.02 19.56 -13.53
CA VAL A 907 -1.02 18.16 -13.93
C VAL A 907 0.30 17.52 -13.52
N ILE A 908 0.24 16.34 -12.91
CA ILE A 908 1.41 15.47 -12.75
C ILE A 908 1.46 14.61 -14.01
N GLU A 909 2.56 14.63 -14.77
CA GLU A 909 2.63 13.93 -16.04
C GLU A 909 4.04 13.50 -16.45
N HIS A 910 4.07 12.42 -17.27
CA HIS A 910 5.26 11.87 -17.90
C HIS A 910 5.17 11.92 -19.44
N ASN A 911 3.96 12.06 -19.98
CA ASN A 911 3.73 12.12 -21.43
C ASN A 911 4.32 13.41 -22.01
N LEU A 912 5.28 13.28 -22.94
CA LEU A 912 6.01 14.40 -23.52
C LEU A 912 5.10 15.33 -24.33
N ASP A 913 4.03 14.84 -24.95
CA ASP A 913 3.07 15.66 -25.69
C ASP A 913 2.31 16.62 -24.77
N VAL A 914 1.99 16.16 -23.55
CA VAL A 914 1.39 17.01 -22.51
C VAL A 914 2.42 18.01 -21.98
N ILE A 915 3.63 17.54 -21.68
CA ILE A 915 4.70 18.38 -21.12
C ILE A 915 5.09 19.51 -22.11
N LYS A 916 5.26 19.20 -23.40
CA LYS A 916 5.56 20.23 -24.41
C LYS A 916 4.42 21.24 -24.62
N SER A 917 3.18 20.86 -24.27
CA SER A 917 2.00 21.72 -24.40
C SER A 917 1.76 22.64 -23.19
N ALA A 918 2.57 22.52 -22.13
CA ALA A 918 2.43 23.28 -20.89
C ALA A 918 2.90 24.74 -21.04
N ASP A 919 2.31 25.66 -20.27
CA ASP A 919 2.81 27.03 -20.12
C ASP A 919 3.99 27.09 -19.14
N HIS A 920 3.97 26.22 -18.12
CA HIS A 920 5.00 26.15 -17.09
C HIS A 920 5.27 24.70 -16.68
N ILE A 921 6.52 24.36 -16.46
CA ILE A 921 6.98 23.05 -16.01
C ILE A 921 7.72 23.20 -14.67
N VAL A 922 7.55 22.23 -13.80
CA VAL A 922 8.41 22.01 -12.62
C VAL A 922 8.89 20.57 -12.68
N ASP A 923 10.19 20.40 -12.87
CA ASP A 923 10.86 19.11 -12.97
C ASP A 923 11.53 18.73 -11.66
N LEU A 924 11.11 17.58 -11.09
CA LEU A 924 11.66 17.04 -9.84
C LEU A 924 12.68 15.94 -10.12
N GLY A 925 13.72 15.91 -9.30
CA GLY A 925 14.80 14.94 -9.44
C GLY A 925 15.93 15.17 -8.44
N PRO A 926 17.19 14.91 -8.87
CA PRO A 926 17.59 14.32 -10.18
C PRO A 926 17.24 12.84 -10.30
N GLU A 927 17.14 12.10 -9.19
CA GLU A 927 16.88 10.67 -9.12
C GLU A 927 15.61 10.37 -8.30
N GLY A 928 15.30 9.08 -8.12
CA GLY A 928 14.23 8.60 -7.23
C GLY A 928 14.72 8.41 -5.78
N GLY A 929 13.76 8.27 -4.85
CA GLY A 929 14.00 7.99 -3.43
C GLY A 929 14.81 9.07 -2.73
N GLU A 930 15.76 8.68 -1.87
CA GLU A 930 16.59 9.61 -1.11
C GLU A 930 17.48 10.51 -1.97
N ARG A 931 17.83 10.06 -3.19
CA ARG A 931 18.62 10.83 -4.14
C ARG A 931 17.80 11.86 -4.92
N GLY A 932 16.47 11.84 -4.79
CA GLY A 932 15.53 12.79 -5.36
C GLY A 932 15.11 13.89 -4.39
N GLY A 933 13.87 14.35 -4.55
CA GLY A 933 13.21 15.27 -3.64
C GLY A 933 13.62 16.73 -3.77
N THR A 934 14.16 17.15 -4.92
CA THR A 934 14.51 18.55 -5.22
C THR A 934 13.90 18.98 -6.56
N ILE A 935 13.74 20.29 -6.77
CA ILE A 935 13.38 20.84 -8.09
C ILE A 935 14.68 21.04 -8.87
N VAL A 936 14.81 20.33 -9.99
CA VAL A 936 15.97 20.38 -10.89
C VAL A 936 15.83 21.54 -11.88
N ALA A 937 14.63 21.68 -12.44
CA ALA A 937 14.35 22.72 -13.42
C ALA A 937 12.92 23.27 -13.26
N LYS A 938 12.71 24.54 -13.62
CA LYS A 938 11.40 25.17 -13.70
C LYS A 938 11.38 26.25 -14.79
N GLY A 939 10.25 26.45 -15.41
CA GLY A 939 10.07 27.46 -16.46
C GLY A 939 9.21 26.96 -17.60
N THR A 940 9.31 27.60 -18.78
CA THR A 940 8.65 27.11 -19.99
C THR A 940 9.32 25.83 -20.50
N PRO A 941 8.66 25.01 -21.32
CA PRO A 941 9.29 23.83 -21.93
C PRO A 941 10.64 24.13 -22.59
N GLU A 942 10.73 25.26 -23.27
CA GLU A 942 11.95 25.71 -23.98
C GLU A 942 13.08 26.11 -23.00
N GLN A 943 12.74 26.55 -21.78
CA GLN A 943 13.70 26.85 -20.73
C GLN A 943 14.20 25.57 -20.07
N VAL A 944 13.30 24.65 -19.75
CA VAL A 944 13.63 23.35 -19.12
C VAL A 944 14.50 22.49 -20.05
N ALA A 945 14.22 22.51 -21.37
CA ALA A 945 15.03 21.83 -22.39
C ALA A 945 16.50 22.27 -22.46
N LYS A 946 16.83 23.43 -21.86
CA LYS A 946 18.21 23.97 -21.81
C LYS A 946 18.97 23.60 -20.54
N VAL A 947 18.30 22.97 -19.55
CA VAL A 947 18.90 22.60 -18.26
C VAL A 947 19.55 21.22 -18.39
N PRO A 948 20.88 21.10 -18.30
CA PRO A 948 21.58 19.82 -18.54
C PRO A 948 21.25 18.73 -17.52
N GLU A 949 20.91 19.13 -16.30
CA GLU A 949 20.60 18.22 -15.20
C GLU A 949 19.16 17.68 -15.26
N SER A 950 18.33 18.21 -16.17
CA SER A 950 16.95 17.79 -16.35
C SER A 950 16.85 16.64 -17.35
N HIS A 951 16.54 15.45 -16.87
CA HIS A 951 16.25 14.32 -17.75
C HIS A 951 15.05 14.60 -18.65
N THR A 952 13.99 15.21 -18.11
CA THR A 952 12.84 15.66 -18.92
C THR A 952 13.28 16.64 -20.00
N GLY A 953 14.18 17.57 -19.67
CA GLY A 953 14.72 18.55 -20.63
C GLY A 953 15.45 17.91 -21.79
N GLU A 954 16.18 16.83 -21.57
CA GLU A 954 16.88 16.08 -22.62
C GLU A 954 15.91 15.50 -23.66
N PHE A 955 14.82 14.87 -23.21
CA PHE A 955 13.80 14.32 -24.11
C PHE A 955 12.99 15.43 -24.81
N LEU A 956 12.68 16.53 -24.12
CA LEU A 956 11.98 17.68 -24.71
C LEU A 956 12.74 18.32 -25.88
N LYS A 957 14.07 18.34 -25.84
CA LYS A 957 14.88 18.86 -26.97
C LYS A 957 14.58 18.21 -28.31
N LYS A 958 14.15 16.92 -28.28
CA LYS A 958 13.82 16.15 -29.47
C LYS A 958 12.45 16.52 -30.04
N MET A 959 11.60 17.19 -29.28
CA MET A 959 10.19 17.43 -29.59
C MET A 959 9.85 18.92 -29.79
N LEU A 960 10.68 19.82 -29.31
CA LEU A 960 10.55 21.27 -29.47
C LEU A 960 11.30 21.77 -30.71
#